data_791a77cc5c23ae790a12008873ab5be5
#
_entry.id   791a77cc5c23ae790a12008873ab5be5
#
_cell.length_a   1.000
_cell.length_b   1.000
_cell.length_c   1.000
_cell.angle_alpha   90.00
_cell.angle_beta   90.00
_cell.angle_gamma   90.00
#
_symmetry.space_group_name_H-M   'P 1'
#
loop_
_entity.id
_entity.type
_entity.pdbx_description
1 polymer ?
#
loop_
_entity_poly.entity_id
_entity_poly.type
_entity_poly.pdbx_seq_one_letter_code
_entity_poly.pdbx_strand_id
1 'polypeptide(L)'
;MINQPLYARRFFALAAVCSSILLLTSCGDGVSPGADRSQSEQGEFVTDSRPPSPTIEDYRRAEQMLAPNMAPLLVGEIRAHYWQQDDRLIIRRRTEEGSEYVLVDPAAGSAVELFDSARVAALLELRASEDAVGKTDSAEEIDANDLNLRSLRLEANELRFDFAGERFALDLASMLTNDSALTRLQAPPPHQFLSPDGERAAFIREHNLWVRSTRDGSEVQLTFDGSADYGYATNSAGWIQDPGPVLLWSPDSSKIATFRQDSREVKTLTLVETAVGHPRVDTWKYPLPGDEHVFMLERVVIHLDPMPRLVALELPAEPQRSTTTDHIAGRSGEFLDAEWSADSTALAFVSSSRDHKIAQLRLADIDTGAVRDVYREVTETYYESGFDAENWQVLHATDEFIWFSERSNWGHLYLGDLATGEIKAPITSGNWAVLQMLRVDEDTRTITFIGSNREAVDPYFQSLYRVSIDGGEPELLTPEPAHHDLSLAPSGGFVLDSYSTPTTPPISVLRRANGKVLLTLADTSLDRLLAAGWVAPEPFVTKARDGLTAIHGLLYKPSNFDESLSYPVLNYLYPGPQTGSVGSRAFSAARRDKQAVAELGFVVVELDAMGTPGRSKSFHDAYYADMGDNGLPDQIAGIRELAASRPWMDLDRVGIWGHSGGGFASTAGILRYPKFYKVAVSGAGNHDNRNYEDDWGEKWQGLLETTMVEEGGSGAKQISNYDGQANQLLANRLEGKLLLAHGLMDDNVHPSNTLLVVQALIEAEKDFDLLLLPDAGHGFGNSRYFMKKRWDYFLRHLAQREPVADFRFAANIP
;
A
#
# COMPACT_ATOMS: atom_id res chain seq x y z
N MET A 1 51.86 12.12 8.73
CA MET A 1 52.46 13.48 8.89
C MET A 1 51.32 14.48 8.81
N ILE A 2 50.97 15.04 9.96
CA ILE A 2 50.67 16.46 10.18
C ILE A 2 49.34 16.92 9.49
N ASN A 3 48.29 17.43 10.11
CA ASN A 3 47.98 18.01 11.41
C ASN A 3 46.48 18.13 11.62
N GLN A 4 46.04 17.85 12.79
CA GLN A 4 44.77 18.45 13.35
C GLN A 4 45.07 19.86 13.86
N PRO A 5 44.08 20.69 14.14
CA PRO A 5 43.95 21.08 15.53
C PRO A 5 42.53 21.10 16.11
N LEU A 6 42.50 20.72 17.41
CA LEU A 6 41.53 20.95 18.44
C LEU A 6 41.12 22.40 18.65
N TYR A 7 39.87 22.65 19.07
CA TYR A 7 39.47 23.69 20.04
C TYR A 7 38.24 23.15 20.80
N ALA A 8 38.35 22.81 22.01
CA ALA A 8 38.45 23.42 23.34
C ALA A 8 37.14 24.07 23.83
N ARG A 9 36.66 23.42 24.87
CA ARG A 9 35.56 23.78 25.80
C ARG A 9 35.63 25.21 26.34
N ARG A 10 34.45 25.82 26.65
CA ARG A 10 34.29 26.70 27.81
C ARG A 10 32.98 26.46 28.54
N PHE A 11 33.12 26.09 29.80
CA PHE A 11 32.13 26.15 30.86
C PHE A 11 31.92 27.61 31.29
N PHE A 12 30.68 27.99 31.65
CA PHE A 12 30.41 29.02 32.65
C PHE A 12 29.26 28.57 33.52
N ALA A 13 29.56 28.47 34.80
CA ALA A 13 28.64 28.34 35.91
C ALA A 13 28.56 29.69 36.65
N LEU A 14 27.39 30.10 37.10
CA LEU A 14 27.20 30.99 38.27
C LEU A 14 25.72 30.82 38.67
N ALA A 15 25.40 30.22 39.76
CA ALA A 15 25.48 30.59 41.18
C ALA A 15 24.18 31.30 41.67
N ALA A 16 23.61 30.66 42.66
CA ALA A 16 22.41 30.88 43.40
C ALA A 16 22.35 32.21 44.16
N VAL A 17 21.13 32.67 44.42
CA VAL A 17 20.85 33.43 45.66
C VAL A 17 19.52 32.95 46.26
N CYS A 18 19.61 32.41 47.47
CA CYS A 18 18.52 32.20 48.43
C CYS A 18 18.03 33.53 49.04
N SER A 19 16.75 33.63 49.33
CA SER A 19 16.29 34.39 50.49
C SER A 19 15.01 33.81 51.06
N SER A 20 15.18 33.25 52.22
CA SER A 20 14.14 32.83 53.18
C SER A 20 13.66 34.02 53.98
N ILE A 21 12.37 34.08 54.29
CA ILE A 21 11.90 34.80 55.52
C ILE A 21 10.80 33.93 56.17
N LEU A 22 11.13 33.56 57.39
CA LEU A 22 10.23 32.98 58.44
C LEU A 22 9.51 34.11 59.18
N LEU A 23 8.43 33.74 59.86
CA LEU A 23 8.01 34.04 61.17
C LEU A 23 6.48 34.32 61.18
N LEU A 24 5.68 33.97 62.17
CA LEU A 24 5.61 33.25 63.40
C LEU A 24 4.14 33.31 63.85
N THR A 25 3.67 32.25 64.35
CA THR A 25 2.73 31.98 65.48
C THR A 25 1.81 33.04 66.01
N SER A 26 0.52 32.72 66.31
CA SER A 26 0.04 32.69 67.68
C SER A 26 -1.28 31.90 67.81
N CYS A 27 -1.35 31.16 68.93
CA CYS A 27 -2.52 30.46 69.46
C CYS A 27 -3.51 31.40 70.15
N GLY A 28 -4.77 31.00 70.14
CA GLY A 28 -5.76 31.60 71.05
C GLY A 28 -7.03 30.76 71.14
N ASP A 29 -7.22 30.14 72.33
CA ASP A 29 -8.40 29.34 72.69
C ASP A 29 -9.63 30.19 72.85
N GLY A 30 -10.84 29.61 72.57
CA GLY A 30 -12.13 30.23 72.89
C GLY A 30 -13.35 29.34 72.61
N VAL A 31 -13.89 28.79 73.70
CA VAL A 31 -15.03 27.91 73.90
C VAL A 31 -16.34 28.41 73.31
N SER A 32 -17.17 27.41 72.85
CA SER A 32 -18.55 27.38 72.33
C SER A 32 -19.60 28.21 73.13
N PRO A 33 -20.87 28.32 72.64
CA PRO A 33 -21.76 27.28 72.12
C PRO A 33 -22.81 27.70 71.05
N GLY A 34 -23.24 26.70 70.25
CA GLY A 34 -24.61 26.44 69.88
C GLY A 34 -25.35 27.41 68.97
N ALA A 35 -25.59 26.98 67.69
CA ALA A 35 -26.83 27.21 66.94
C ALA A 35 -26.93 26.28 65.74
N ASP A 36 -27.95 25.51 65.78
CA ASP A 36 -28.50 24.68 64.68
C ASP A 36 -28.73 25.51 63.42
N ARG A 37 -28.09 25.15 62.29
CA ARG A 37 -28.52 25.50 60.93
C ARG A 37 -28.19 24.35 59.95
N SER A 38 -29.24 23.68 59.53
CA SER A 38 -29.27 22.84 58.37
C SER A 38 -28.55 23.53 57.18
N GLN A 39 -27.31 23.08 56.85
CA GLN A 39 -26.70 23.34 55.56
C GLN A 39 -27.12 22.23 54.64
N SER A 40 -27.94 22.61 53.65
CA SER A 40 -28.13 21.83 52.44
C SER A 40 -26.74 21.60 51.81
N GLU A 41 -26.29 20.35 51.81
CA GLU A 41 -25.21 19.90 50.92
C GLU A 41 -25.69 20.12 49.47
N GLN A 42 -25.29 21.26 48.89
CA GLN A 42 -25.19 21.37 47.46
C GLN A 42 -23.96 20.55 47.06
N GLY A 43 -24.14 19.27 46.80
CA GLY A 43 -23.21 18.47 46.03
C GLY A 43 -23.01 19.19 44.71
N GLU A 44 -21.83 19.75 44.48
CA GLU A 44 -21.38 20.04 43.10
C GLU A 44 -21.53 18.74 42.31
N PHE A 45 -22.56 18.65 41.50
CA PHE A 45 -22.62 17.65 40.43
C PHE A 45 -21.46 17.98 39.50
N VAL A 46 -20.32 17.33 39.69
CA VAL A 46 -19.29 17.25 38.67
C VAL A 46 -19.97 16.57 37.49
N THR A 47 -20.42 17.36 36.53
CA THR A 47 -20.96 16.83 35.28
C THR A 47 -19.80 16.06 34.60
N ASP A 48 -19.99 14.76 34.38
CA ASP A 48 -19.03 13.94 33.67
C ASP A 48 -18.87 14.55 32.25
N SER A 49 -17.73 15.19 32.01
CA SER A 49 -17.43 15.84 30.73
C SER A 49 -17.08 14.86 29.61
N ARG A 50 -17.17 13.56 29.86
CA ARG A 50 -16.87 12.51 28.87
C ARG A 50 -18.11 12.20 28.04
N PRO A 51 -17.95 11.75 26.78
CA PRO A 51 -19.05 11.23 25.97
C PRO A 51 -19.85 10.18 26.73
N PRO A 52 -21.19 10.09 26.56
CA PRO A 52 -22.02 9.07 27.19
C PRO A 52 -21.62 7.67 26.73
N SER A 53 -22.09 6.64 27.47
CA SER A 53 -21.93 5.25 27.01
C SER A 53 -22.64 5.06 25.68
N PRO A 54 -22.03 4.36 24.69
CA PRO A 54 -22.64 4.18 23.38
C PRO A 54 -23.90 3.30 23.47
N THR A 55 -24.89 3.67 22.69
CA THR A 55 -26.15 2.94 22.50
C THR A 55 -26.09 2.02 21.26
N ILE A 56 -27.14 1.24 21.03
CA ILE A 56 -27.25 0.44 19.78
C ILE A 56 -27.32 1.35 18.54
N GLU A 57 -27.91 2.52 18.65
CA GLU A 57 -28.02 3.55 17.61
C GLU A 57 -26.64 4.10 17.25
N ASP A 58 -25.75 4.28 18.24
CA ASP A 58 -24.36 4.71 17.99
C ASP A 58 -23.59 3.66 17.20
N TYR A 59 -23.76 2.38 17.53
CA TYR A 59 -23.16 1.29 16.75
C TYR A 59 -23.74 1.19 15.33
N ARG A 60 -25.04 1.43 15.15
CA ARG A 60 -25.67 1.50 13.82
C ARG A 60 -25.15 2.68 13.02
N ARG A 61 -24.98 3.83 13.65
CA ARG A 61 -24.35 4.99 13.03
C ARG A 61 -22.89 4.72 12.65
N ALA A 62 -22.12 4.05 13.52
CA ALA A 62 -20.77 3.61 13.21
C ALA A 62 -20.74 2.64 12.01
N GLU A 63 -21.63 1.64 11.99
CA GLU A 63 -21.78 0.71 10.87
C GLU A 63 -22.10 1.44 9.56
N GLN A 64 -22.98 2.48 9.62
CA GLN A 64 -23.34 3.28 8.45
C GLN A 64 -22.11 3.95 7.80
N MET A 65 -21.09 4.34 8.59
CA MET A 65 -19.87 5.00 8.11
C MET A 65 -18.86 4.05 7.44
N LEU A 66 -19.16 2.77 7.32
CA LEU A 66 -18.29 1.81 6.63
C LEU A 66 -18.46 1.87 5.11
N ALA A 67 -17.39 1.51 4.37
CA ALA A 67 -17.34 1.60 2.92
C ALA A 67 -18.51 0.90 2.19
N PRO A 68 -19.00 -0.30 2.58
CA PRO A 68 -20.14 -0.93 1.91
C PRO A 68 -21.41 -0.09 1.93
N ASN A 69 -21.57 0.77 2.93
CA ASN A 69 -22.73 1.64 3.09
C ASN A 69 -22.52 3.04 2.50
N MET A 70 -21.31 3.58 2.60
CA MET A 70 -20.98 4.95 2.18
C MET A 70 -20.59 5.06 0.71
N ALA A 71 -19.76 4.16 0.19
CA ALA A 71 -19.31 4.25 -1.19
C ALA A 71 -20.45 4.20 -2.22
N PRO A 72 -21.56 3.47 -2.04
CA PRO A 72 -22.69 3.50 -2.97
C PRO A 72 -23.42 4.84 -3.05
N LEU A 73 -23.17 5.76 -2.11
CA LEU A 73 -23.85 7.06 -2.05
C LEU A 73 -23.18 8.14 -2.91
N LEU A 74 -22.00 7.86 -3.48
CA LEU A 74 -21.28 8.78 -4.36
C LEU A 74 -21.87 8.72 -5.78
N VAL A 75 -22.73 9.67 -6.12
CA VAL A 75 -23.30 9.79 -7.48
C VAL A 75 -22.34 10.59 -8.36
N GLY A 76 -22.14 10.14 -9.59
CA GLY A 76 -21.22 10.76 -10.56
C GLY A 76 -19.80 10.19 -10.54
N GLU A 77 -19.40 9.40 -9.54
CA GLU A 77 -18.05 8.82 -9.45
C GLU A 77 -17.76 7.85 -10.61
N ILE A 78 -16.60 7.98 -11.25
CA ILE A 78 -16.08 6.99 -12.20
C ILE A 78 -15.50 5.82 -11.39
N ARG A 79 -16.09 4.62 -11.57
CA ARG A 79 -15.73 3.41 -10.83
C ARG A 79 -14.73 2.52 -11.54
N ALA A 80 -14.70 2.62 -12.86
CA ALA A 80 -13.77 1.89 -13.72
C ALA A 80 -13.61 2.62 -15.05
N HIS A 81 -12.47 2.43 -15.68
CA HIS A 81 -12.21 2.95 -17.01
C HIS A 81 -11.39 1.97 -17.83
N TYR A 82 -11.55 2.00 -19.16
CA TYR A 82 -10.90 1.08 -20.09
C TYR A 82 -10.53 1.82 -21.36
N TRP A 83 -9.25 2.15 -21.52
CA TRP A 83 -8.74 2.71 -22.77
C TRP A 83 -8.78 1.66 -23.87
N GLN A 84 -9.19 2.08 -25.06
CA GLN A 84 -9.12 1.29 -26.27
C GLN A 84 -7.86 1.65 -27.06
N GLN A 85 -7.41 0.77 -27.97
CA GLN A 85 -6.19 0.99 -28.74
C GLN A 85 -6.24 2.22 -29.67
N ASP A 86 -7.43 2.68 -29.99
CA ASP A 86 -7.71 3.89 -30.79
C ASP A 86 -7.98 5.15 -29.95
N ASP A 87 -7.55 5.15 -28.70
CA ASP A 87 -7.73 6.22 -27.70
C ASP A 87 -9.17 6.47 -27.27
N ARG A 88 -10.16 5.72 -27.75
CA ARG A 88 -11.49 5.79 -27.14
C ARG A 88 -11.42 5.27 -25.71
N LEU A 89 -12.30 5.82 -24.85
CA LEU A 89 -12.32 5.46 -23.44
C LEU A 89 -13.72 4.98 -23.05
N ILE A 90 -13.82 3.79 -22.48
CA ILE A 90 -15.05 3.35 -21.82
C ILE A 90 -14.93 3.65 -20.32
N ILE A 91 -15.90 4.35 -19.75
CA ILE A 91 -16.00 4.57 -18.31
C ILE A 91 -17.26 3.91 -17.76
N ARG A 92 -17.17 3.39 -16.53
CA ARG A 92 -18.31 3.03 -15.72
C ARG A 92 -18.52 4.12 -14.69
N ARG A 93 -19.64 4.81 -14.78
CA ARG A 93 -19.98 5.94 -13.90
C ARG A 93 -21.20 5.60 -13.05
N ARG A 94 -21.17 5.96 -11.78
CA ARG A 94 -22.28 5.78 -10.86
C ARG A 94 -23.38 6.79 -11.13
N THR A 95 -24.64 6.34 -11.18
CA THR A 95 -25.85 7.16 -11.29
C THR A 95 -26.65 7.13 -9.98
N GLU A 96 -27.76 7.82 -9.93
CA GLU A 96 -28.68 7.76 -8.78
C GLU A 96 -29.31 6.37 -8.59
N GLU A 97 -29.51 5.63 -9.68
CA GLU A 97 -30.18 4.34 -9.71
C GLU A 97 -29.20 3.15 -9.71
N GLY A 98 -27.91 3.40 -10.02
CA GLY A 98 -26.92 2.35 -10.11
C GLY A 98 -25.64 2.78 -10.82
N SER A 99 -25.36 2.25 -12.01
CA SER A 99 -24.21 2.62 -12.84
C SER A 99 -24.55 2.54 -14.33
N GLU A 100 -23.88 3.37 -15.12
CA GLU A 100 -23.94 3.38 -16.57
C GLU A 100 -22.57 3.22 -17.21
N TYR A 101 -22.54 2.74 -18.44
CA TYR A 101 -21.32 2.66 -19.24
C TYR A 101 -21.36 3.72 -20.33
N VAL A 102 -20.31 4.54 -20.39
CA VAL A 102 -20.20 5.67 -21.32
C VAL A 102 -18.99 5.45 -22.22
N LEU A 103 -19.18 5.56 -23.53
CA LEU A 103 -18.11 5.62 -24.53
C LEU A 103 -17.73 7.06 -24.77
N VAL A 104 -16.48 7.39 -24.51
CA VAL A 104 -15.88 8.70 -24.74
C VAL A 104 -15.03 8.62 -25.99
N ASP A 105 -15.28 9.52 -26.96
CA ASP A 105 -14.45 9.68 -28.15
C ASP A 105 -13.68 11.01 -28.02
N PRO A 106 -12.38 10.96 -27.72
CA PRO A 106 -11.55 12.14 -27.56
C PRO A 106 -11.37 12.94 -28.86
N ALA A 107 -11.36 12.24 -30.01
CA ALA A 107 -11.19 12.90 -31.32
C ALA A 107 -12.46 13.68 -31.72
N ALA A 108 -13.63 13.12 -31.45
CA ALA A 108 -14.91 13.80 -31.66
C ALA A 108 -15.25 14.82 -30.55
N GLY A 109 -14.61 14.72 -29.38
CA GLY A 109 -14.95 15.50 -28.20
C GLY A 109 -16.36 15.19 -27.68
N SER A 110 -16.77 13.90 -27.70
CA SER A 110 -18.11 13.46 -27.32
C SER A 110 -18.06 12.31 -26.32
N ALA A 111 -19.14 12.20 -25.52
CA ALA A 111 -19.38 11.09 -24.60
C ALA A 111 -20.84 10.66 -24.76
N VAL A 112 -21.07 9.37 -24.97
CA VAL A 112 -22.39 8.79 -25.22
C VAL A 112 -22.57 7.50 -24.42
N GLU A 113 -23.78 7.16 -24.05
CA GLU A 113 -24.09 5.86 -23.47
C GLU A 113 -23.62 4.74 -24.41
N LEU A 114 -22.89 3.75 -23.87
CA LEU A 114 -22.31 2.66 -24.68
C LEU A 114 -23.38 1.64 -25.07
N PHE A 115 -24.29 1.31 -24.16
CA PHE A 115 -25.37 0.34 -24.37
C PHE A 115 -26.49 0.50 -23.31
N ASP A 116 -27.67 -0.05 -23.61
CA ASP A 116 -28.77 -0.19 -22.67
C ASP A 116 -28.45 -1.30 -21.65
N SER A 117 -28.18 -0.95 -20.39
CA SER A 117 -27.83 -1.88 -19.32
C SER A 117 -28.94 -2.90 -19.03
N ALA A 118 -30.23 -2.52 -19.15
CA ALA A 118 -31.34 -3.42 -18.93
C ALA A 118 -31.37 -4.53 -20.00
N ARG A 119 -31.06 -4.16 -21.24
CA ARG A 119 -30.96 -5.12 -22.35
C ARG A 119 -29.79 -6.07 -22.17
N VAL A 120 -28.62 -5.59 -21.74
CA VAL A 120 -27.44 -6.45 -21.49
C VAL A 120 -27.73 -7.41 -20.34
N ALA A 121 -28.36 -6.96 -19.24
CA ALA A 121 -28.78 -7.82 -18.14
C ALA A 121 -29.70 -8.94 -18.63
N ALA A 122 -30.75 -8.61 -19.42
CA ALA A 122 -31.66 -9.60 -19.99
C ALA A 122 -30.97 -10.63 -20.90
N LEU A 123 -29.97 -10.20 -21.68
CA LEU A 123 -29.17 -11.10 -22.51
C LEU A 123 -28.30 -12.05 -21.66
N LEU A 124 -27.71 -11.54 -20.58
CA LEU A 124 -26.92 -12.34 -19.63
C LEU A 124 -27.81 -13.36 -18.90
N GLU A 125 -29.00 -12.97 -18.45
CA GLU A 125 -29.98 -13.88 -17.85
C GLU A 125 -30.44 -14.98 -18.81
N LEU A 126 -30.67 -14.63 -20.07
CA LEU A 126 -30.99 -15.60 -21.11
C LEU A 126 -29.89 -16.67 -21.26
N ARG A 127 -28.62 -16.25 -21.27
CA ARG A 127 -27.47 -17.19 -21.33
C ARG A 127 -27.35 -18.03 -20.08
N ALA A 128 -27.50 -17.45 -18.90
CA ALA A 128 -27.51 -18.17 -17.63
C ALA A 128 -28.62 -19.24 -17.58
N SER A 129 -29.81 -18.94 -18.12
CA SER A 129 -30.96 -19.88 -18.18
C SER A 129 -30.74 -21.05 -19.15
N GLU A 130 -30.06 -20.85 -20.26
CA GLU A 130 -29.68 -21.90 -21.19
C GLU A 130 -28.79 -22.97 -20.54
N ASP A 131 -27.93 -22.59 -19.60
CA ASP A 131 -27.02 -23.48 -18.85
C ASP A 131 -27.67 -24.12 -17.63
N ALA A 132 -28.74 -23.54 -17.12
CA ALA A 132 -29.47 -24.04 -15.94
C ALA A 132 -30.43 -25.20 -16.27
N VAL A 133 -30.58 -25.59 -17.51
CA VAL A 133 -31.41 -26.74 -17.91
C VAL A 133 -30.85 -28.04 -17.31
N GLY A 134 -31.33 -28.39 -16.12
CA GLY A 134 -30.92 -29.55 -15.36
C GLY A 134 -30.25 -29.30 -14.01
N LYS A 135 -30.08 -28.03 -13.60
CA LYS A 135 -29.58 -27.65 -12.26
C LYS A 135 -30.69 -27.01 -11.44
N THR A 136 -30.80 -27.40 -10.16
CA THR A 136 -31.88 -26.98 -9.24
C THR A 136 -31.60 -25.68 -8.48
N ASP A 137 -30.50 -24.97 -8.78
CA ASP A 137 -30.20 -23.72 -8.12
C ASP A 137 -30.84 -22.56 -8.92
N SER A 138 -31.57 -21.71 -8.23
CA SER A 138 -32.18 -20.49 -8.78
C SER A 138 -31.05 -19.59 -9.27
N ALA A 139 -31.09 -19.18 -10.54
CA ALA A 139 -30.23 -18.11 -11.05
C ALA A 139 -30.46 -16.85 -10.20
N GLU A 140 -29.41 -16.25 -9.67
CA GLU A 140 -29.50 -14.93 -9.04
C GLU A 140 -29.94 -13.93 -10.11
N GLU A 141 -30.93 -13.10 -9.76
CA GLU A 141 -31.40 -12.01 -10.61
C GLU A 141 -30.26 -11.03 -10.87
N ILE A 142 -29.98 -10.74 -12.14
CA ILE A 142 -28.90 -9.81 -12.52
C ILE A 142 -29.42 -8.39 -12.39
N ASP A 143 -28.85 -7.61 -11.47
CA ASP A 143 -29.22 -6.21 -11.32
C ASP A 143 -28.72 -5.40 -12.54
N ALA A 144 -29.65 -5.00 -13.39
CA ALA A 144 -29.41 -4.18 -14.57
C ALA A 144 -28.81 -2.82 -14.21
N ASN A 145 -29.13 -2.30 -13.03
CA ASN A 145 -28.65 -0.99 -12.57
C ASN A 145 -27.21 -1.06 -12.02
N ASP A 146 -26.71 -2.23 -11.67
CA ASP A 146 -25.35 -2.37 -11.14
C ASP A 146 -24.54 -3.49 -11.83
N LEU A 147 -24.59 -3.55 -13.15
CA LEU A 147 -23.76 -4.46 -13.94
C LEU A 147 -22.28 -4.20 -13.65
N ASN A 148 -21.55 -5.24 -13.26
CA ASN A 148 -20.13 -5.17 -12.98
C ASN A 148 -19.32 -5.90 -14.06
N LEU A 149 -19.34 -5.34 -15.28
CA LEU A 149 -18.54 -5.84 -16.39
C LEU A 149 -17.07 -5.43 -16.21
N ARG A 150 -16.15 -6.31 -16.56
CA ARG A 150 -14.70 -6.11 -16.43
C ARG A 150 -13.99 -6.33 -17.75
N SER A 151 -12.75 -5.84 -17.88
CA SER A 151 -11.87 -6.08 -19.03
C SER A 151 -12.50 -5.68 -20.38
N LEU A 152 -13.22 -4.54 -20.42
CA LEU A 152 -13.97 -4.12 -21.58
C LEU A 152 -13.05 -3.76 -22.75
N ARG A 153 -13.26 -4.43 -23.89
CA ARG A 153 -12.57 -4.16 -25.17
C ARG A 153 -13.61 -4.01 -26.27
N LEU A 154 -13.52 -2.93 -27.02
CA LEU A 154 -14.43 -2.60 -28.13
C LEU A 154 -13.68 -2.61 -29.44
N GLU A 155 -13.98 -3.60 -30.29
CA GLU A 155 -13.45 -3.72 -31.65
C GLU A 155 -14.61 -3.53 -32.65
N ALA A 156 -14.60 -2.45 -33.39
CA ALA A 156 -15.72 -2.04 -34.27
C ALA A 156 -17.04 -1.98 -33.47
N ASN A 157 -17.94 -2.95 -33.63
CA ASN A 157 -19.22 -3.03 -32.93
C ASN A 157 -19.27 -4.22 -31.96
N GLU A 158 -18.22 -4.99 -31.80
CA GLU A 158 -18.13 -6.11 -30.87
C GLU A 158 -17.51 -5.65 -29.56
N LEU A 159 -18.27 -5.73 -28.48
CA LEU A 159 -17.81 -5.48 -27.12
C LEU A 159 -17.49 -6.80 -26.43
N ARG A 160 -16.22 -7.01 -26.08
CA ARG A 160 -15.79 -8.14 -25.25
C ARG A 160 -15.65 -7.72 -23.80
N PHE A 161 -16.08 -8.57 -22.89
CA PHE A 161 -16.00 -8.31 -21.45
C PHE A 161 -16.05 -9.57 -20.62
N ASP A 162 -15.63 -9.46 -19.36
CA ASP A 162 -15.76 -10.52 -18.36
C ASP A 162 -16.92 -10.18 -17.40
N PHE A 163 -17.76 -11.15 -17.09
CA PHE A 163 -18.86 -11.05 -16.12
C PHE A 163 -19.01 -12.36 -15.34
N ALA A 164 -19.08 -12.28 -14.01
CA ALA A 164 -19.24 -13.43 -13.11
C ALA A 164 -18.22 -14.58 -13.38
N GLY A 165 -16.99 -14.23 -13.76
CA GLY A 165 -15.92 -15.20 -14.05
C GLY A 165 -15.97 -15.82 -15.45
N GLU A 166 -16.90 -15.39 -16.29
CA GLU A 166 -17.04 -15.85 -17.67
C GLU A 166 -16.79 -14.71 -18.65
N ARG A 167 -16.37 -15.04 -19.87
CA ARG A 167 -16.08 -14.09 -20.94
C ARG A 167 -17.17 -14.09 -22.00
N PHE A 168 -17.51 -12.89 -22.46
CA PHE A 168 -18.57 -12.67 -23.45
C PHE A 168 -18.12 -11.75 -24.56
N ALA A 169 -18.77 -11.91 -25.73
CA ALA A 169 -18.77 -10.95 -26.85
C ALA A 169 -20.20 -10.51 -27.11
N LEU A 170 -20.43 -9.21 -27.22
CA LEU A 170 -21.72 -8.57 -27.50
C LEU A 170 -21.63 -7.78 -28.78
N ASP A 171 -22.49 -8.11 -29.75
CA ASP A 171 -22.69 -7.29 -30.95
C ASP A 171 -23.62 -6.12 -30.66
N LEU A 172 -23.03 -4.93 -30.45
CA LEU A 172 -23.76 -3.69 -30.13
C LEU A 172 -24.72 -3.28 -31.24
N ALA A 173 -24.43 -3.61 -32.51
CA ALA A 173 -25.29 -3.22 -33.64
C ALA A 173 -26.63 -3.97 -33.64
N SER A 174 -26.70 -5.19 -33.19
CA SER A 174 -27.89 -6.02 -33.18
C SER A 174 -28.49 -6.26 -31.80
N MET A 175 -27.86 -5.87 -30.72
CA MET A 175 -28.24 -6.22 -29.36
C MET A 175 -29.69 -5.87 -28.99
N LEU A 176 -30.24 -4.77 -29.54
CA LEU A 176 -31.59 -4.35 -29.20
C LEU A 176 -32.69 -5.23 -29.82
N THR A 177 -32.39 -5.94 -30.90
CA THR A 177 -33.34 -6.71 -31.70
C THR A 177 -33.04 -8.19 -31.81
N ASN A 178 -31.86 -8.62 -31.37
CA ASN A 178 -31.38 -9.97 -31.52
C ASN A 178 -30.99 -10.60 -30.17
N ASP A 179 -31.69 -11.62 -29.73
CA ASP A 179 -31.37 -12.34 -28.49
C ASP A 179 -30.06 -13.17 -28.59
N SER A 180 -29.55 -13.39 -29.80
CA SER A 180 -28.29 -14.05 -30.05
C SER A 180 -27.10 -13.10 -30.17
N ALA A 181 -27.30 -11.78 -29.89
CA ALA A 181 -26.23 -10.78 -29.96
C ALA A 181 -25.13 -10.99 -28.90
N LEU A 182 -25.45 -11.64 -27.79
CA LEU A 182 -24.49 -12.02 -26.77
C LEU A 182 -24.00 -13.45 -26.99
N THR A 183 -22.68 -13.62 -27.09
CA THR A 183 -22.05 -14.93 -27.25
C THR A 183 -21.08 -15.18 -26.11
N ARG A 184 -21.14 -16.34 -25.47
CA ARG A 184 -20.13 -16.76 -24.51
C ARG A 184 -18.87 -17.15 -25.24
N LEU A 185 -17.74 -16.60 -24.83
CA LEU A 185 -16.42 -16.96 -25.33
C LEU A 185 -15.80 -18.03 -24.44
N GLN A 186 -14.99 -18.88 -25.01
CA GLN A 186 -14.19 -19.79 -24.20
C GLN A 186 -13.17 -18.97 -23.41
N ALA A 187 -13.20 -19.08 -22.08
CA ALA A 187 -12.18 -18.47 -21.27
C ALA A 187 -10.80 -19.08 -21.65
N PRO A 188 -9.75 -18.27 -21.77
CA PRO A 188 -8.41 -18.81 -21.87
C PRO A 188 -8.12 -19.66 -20.63
N PRO A 189 -7.32 -20.72 -20.74
CA PRO A 189 -6.89 -21.45 -19.58
C PRO A 189 -6.27 -20.52 -18.55
N PRO A 190 -6.50 -20.75 -17.24
CA PRO A 190 -5.93 -19.89 -16.18
C PRO A 190 -4.39 -19.95 -16.22
N HIS A 191 -3.78 -18.93 -15.63
CA HIS A 191 -2.33 -18.84 -15.47
C HIS A 191 -1.54 -18.90 -16.81
N GLN A 192 -2.09 -18.27 -17.84
CA GLN A 192 -1.45 -18.11 -19.12
C GLN A 192 -1.19 -16.64 -19.44
N PHE A 193 0.00 -16.33 -19.94
CA PHE A 193 0.42 -14.98 -20.31
C PHE A 193 0.49 -14.85 -21.83
N LEU A 194 -0.38 -14.01 -22.40
CA LEU A 194 -0.50 -13.85 -23.86
C LEU A 194 0.67 -13.06 -24.44
N SER A 195 1.10 -13.45 -25.65
CA SER A 195 2.02 -12.64 -26.46
C SER A 195 1.36 -11.34 -26.93
N PRO A 196 2.11 -10.28 -27.26
CA PRO A 196 1.59 -9.00 -27.74
C PRO A 196 0.64 -9.13 -28.94
N ASP A 197 0.92 -10.05 -29.89
CA ASP A 197 0.07 -10.35 -31.03
C ASP A 197 -1.16 -11.20 -30.70
N GLY A 198 -1.23 -11.75 -29.47
CA GLY A 198 -2.31 -12.62 -29.01
C GLY A 198 -2.32 -14.01 -29.62
N GLU A 199 -1.33 -14.37 -30.44
CA GLU A 199 -1.30 -15.66 -31.13
C GLU A 199 -0.72 -16.82 -30.31
N ARG A 200 -0.06 -16.46 -29.16
CA ARG A 200 0.61 -17.42 -28.27
C ARG A 200 0.27 -17.11 -26.81
N ALA A 201 0.29 -18.15 -25.96
CA ALA A 201 0.12 -18.04 -24.53
C ALA A 201 1.19 -18.85 -23.81
N ALA A 202 2.00 -18.22 -22.98
CA ALA A 202 3.01 -18.89 -22.17
C ALA A 202 2.42 -19.35 -20.82
N PHE A 203 2.87 -20.50 -20.33
CA PHE A 203 2.43 -21.08 -19.06
C PHE A 203 3.49 -22.04 -18.51
N ILE A 204 3.38 -22.34 -17.20
CA ILE A 204 4.24 -23.31 -16.52
C ILE A 204 3.54 -24.67 -16.46
N ARG A 205 4.27 -25.73 -16.77
CA ARG A 205 3.86 -27.12 -16.51
C ARG A 205 5.09 -27.91 -16.05
N GLU A 206 4.94 -28.62 -14.92
CA GLU A 206 6.02 -29.44 -14.33
C GLU A 206 7.36 -28.66 -14.24
N HIS A 207 7.26 -27.41 -13.72
CA HIS A 207 8.40 -26.49 -13.49
C HIS A 207 9.12 -26.01 -14.76
N ASN A 208 8.56 -26.31 -15.94
CA ASN A 208 9.09 -25.91 -17.23
C ASN A 208 8.15 -24.92 -17.92
N LEU A 209 8.73 -24.04 -18.74
CA LEU A 209 7.98 -23.07 -19.52
C LEU A 209 7.51 -23.72 -20.83
N TRP A 210 6.25 -23.48 -21.16
CA TRP A 210 5.55 -23.94 -22.35
C TRP A 210 4.88 -22.76 -23.04
N VAL A 211 4.68 -22.90 -24.35
CA VAL A 211 3.86 -21.98 -25.14
C VAL A 211 2.79 -22.76 -25.88
N ARG A 212 1.57 -22.20 -25.88
CA ARG A 212 0.41 -22.74 -26.60
C ARG A 212 -0.02 -21.76 -27.68
N SER A 213 -0.30 -22.24 -28.88
CA SER A 213 -0.97 -21.48 -29.93
C SER A 213 -2.42 -21.21 -29.54
N THR A 214 -2.85 -19.96 -29.60
CA THR A 214 -4.26 -19.58 -29.33
C THR A 214 -5.15 -19.94 -30.51
N ARG A 215 -4.56 -20.16 -31.73
CA ARG A 215 -5.27 -20.45 -32.98
C ARG A 215 -5.76 -21.90 -33.06
N ASP A 216 -4.91 -22.86 -32.72
CA ASP A 216 -5.19 -24.29 -32.89
C ASP A 216 -4.96 -25.12 -31.63
N GLY A 217 -4.50 -24.48 -30.53
CA GLY A 217 -4.26 -25.14 -29.28
C GLY A 217 -3.01 -26.02 -29.22
N SER A 218 -2.17 -26.04 -30.26
CA SER A 218 -0.91 -26.79 -30.24
C SER A 218 0.05 -26.24 -29.21
N GLU A 219 0.80 -27.13 -28.53
CA GLU A 219 1.69 -26.77 -27.43
C GLU A 219 3.15 -27.13 -27.76
N VAL A 220 4.06 -26.26 -27.30
CA VAL A 220 5.49 -26.46 -27.47
C VAL A 220 6.18 -26.27 -26.12
N GLN A 221 6.96 -27.25 -25.71
CA GLN A 221 7.81 -27.15 -24.54
C GLN A 221 9.07 -26.34 -24.87
N LEU A 222 9.38 -25.34 -24.04
CA LEU A 222 10.51 -24.43 -24.25
C LEU A 222 11.73 -24.80 -23.40
N THR A 223 11.51 -25.34 -22.21
CA THR A 223 12.58 -25.76 -21.27
C THR A 223 12.36 -27.18 -20.82
N PHE A 224 13.45 -27.92 -20.43
CA PHE A 224 13.38 -29.37 -20.24
C PHE A 224 14.03 -29.85 -18.94
N ASP A 225 14.70 -28.98 -18.21
CA ASP A 225 15.50 -29.31 -17.02
C ASP A 225 14.95 -28.65 -15.74
N GLY A 226 13.75 -28.08 -15.80
CA GLY A 226 13.03 -27.54 -14.65
C GLY A 226 12.61 -28.64 -13.68
N SER A 227 12.73 -28.35 -12.39
CA SER A 227 12.32 -29.26 -11.30
C SER A 227 11.72 -28.46 -10.14
N ALA A 228 11.14 -29.15 -9.16
CA ALA A 228 10.72 -28.52 -7.91
C ALA A 228 11.91 -27.77 -7.32
N ASP A 229 11.67 -26.55 -6.83
CA ASP A 229 12.69 -25.66 -6.27
C ASP A 229 13.80 -25.21 -7.26
N TYR A 230 13.70 -25.55 -8.55
CA TYR A 230 14.61 -25.11 -9.60
C TYR A 230 13.86 -24.99 -10.95
N GLY A 231 12.87 -24.10 -10.98
CA GLY A 231 11.90 -23.98 -12.06
C GLY A 231 12.05 -22.71 -12.88
N TYR A 232 11.45 -22.71 -14.06
CA TYR A 232 11.46 -21.56 -14.97
C TYR A 232 10.23 -20.68 -14.76
N ALA A 233 10.45 -19.35 -14.86
CA ALA A 233 9.40 -18.34 -14.79
C ALA A 233 8.52 -18.42 -13.53
N THR A 234 9.06 -18.96 -12.44
CA THR A 234 8.31 -19.22 -11.21
C THR A 234 7.97 -17.93 -10.48
N ASN A 235 6.68 -17.72 -10.18
CA ASN A 235 6.23 -16.61 -9.33
C ASN A 235 6.01 -17.09 -7.90
N SER A 236 7.11 -17.44 -7.24
CA SER A 236 7.10 -17.94 -5.86
C SER A 236 8.30 -17.37 -5.13
N ALA A 237 8.05 -16.37 -4.28
CA ALA A 237 9.06 -15.75 -3.42
C ALA A 237 8.37 -15.21 -2.15
N GLY A 238 8.92 -15.52 -0.99
CA GLY A 238 8.35 -15.08 0.28
C GLY A 238 6.88 -15.51 0.42
N TRP A 239 6.00 -14.54 0.59
CA TRP A 239 4.55 -14.76 0.70
C TRP A 239 3.85 -14.88 -0.67
N ILE A 240 4.51 -14.56 -1.79
CA ILE A 240 3.92 -14.72 -3.14
C ILE A 240 4.03 -16.17 -3.56
N GLN A 241 2.89 -16.76 -3.95
CA GLN A 241 2.77 -18.09 -4.51
C GLN A 241 1.71 -18.07 -5.61
N ASP A 242 2.11 -17.68 -6.81
CA ASP A 242 1.21 -17.62 -7.98
C ASP A 242 1.66 -18.65 -9.03
N PRO A 243 0.75 -19.49 -9.56
CA PRO A 243 1.09 -20.47 -10.59
C PRO A 243 1.29 -19.86 -11.98
N GLY A 244 1.02 -18.57 -12.17
CA GLY A 244 1.28 -17.85 -13.43
C GLY A 244 2.77 -17.67 -13.68
N PRO A 245 3.21 -17.63 -14.97
CA PRO A 245 4.60 -17.39 -15.29
C PRO A 245 4.99 -15.92 -15.16
N VAL A 246 6.18 -15.64 -14.63
CA VAL A 246 6.83 -14.33 -14.65
C VAL A 246 7.73 -14.26 -15.88
N LEU A 247 7.33 -13.46 -16.85
CA LEU A 247 8.07 -13.33 -18.12
C LEU A 247 7.75 -12.01 -18.83
N LEU A 248 8.63 -11.63 -19.75
CA LEU A 248 8.44 -10.48 -20.62
C LEU A 248 8.54 -10.93 -22.09
N TRP A 249 7.44 -10.82 -22.84
CA TRP A 249 7.44 -11.03 -24.26
C TRP A 249 8.18 -9.91 -25.01
N SER A 250 8.94 -10.26 -26.03
CA SER A 250 9.46 -9.26 -26.97
C SER A 250 8.31 -8.59 -27.74
N PRO A 251 8.43 -7.32 -28.15
CA PRO A 251 7.41 -6.61 -28.92
C PRO A 251 6.95 -7.34 -30.17
N ASP A 252 7.87 -8.06 -30.84
CA ASP A 252 7.60 -8.87 -32.03
C ASP A 252 7.01 -10.26 -31.75
N SER A 253 6.73 -10.58 -30.47
CA SER A 253 6.19 -11.88 -30.02
C SER A 253 7.07 -13.10 -30.35
N SER A 254 8.31 -12.90 -30.76
CA SER A 254 9.20 -13.98 -31.19
C SER A 254 10.12 -14.51 -30.09
N LYS A 255 10.19 -13.80 -28.94
CA LYS A 255 11.11 -14.13 -27.84
C LYS A 255 10.44 -13.91 -26.48
N ILE A 256 11.00 -14.56 -25.47
CA ILE A 256 10.63 -14.41 -24.07
C ILE A 256 11.87 -14.15 -23.25
N ALA A 257 11.90 -13.09 -22.46
CA ALA A 257 12.84 -12.89 -21.36
C ALA A 257 12.21 -13.41 -20.05
N THR A 258 12.95 -14.20 -19.29
CA THR A 258 12.52 -14.74 -18.01
C THR A 258 13.74 -15.21 -17.21
N PHE A 259 13.53 -16.06 -16.24
CA PHE A 259 14.59 -16.61 -15.40
C PHE A 259 14.32 -18.05 -15.00
N ARG A 260 15.34 -18.72 -14.51
CA ARG A 260 15.23 -19.93 -13.72
C ARG A 260 15.50 -19.57 -12.27
N GLN A 261 14.58 -19.91 -11.37
CA GLN A 261 14.69 -19.65 -9.94
C GLN A 261 15.35 -20.84 -9.24
N ASP A 262 16.36 -20.58 -8.45
CA ASP A 262 16.98 -21.57 -7.55
C ASP A 262 16.56 -21.30 -6.10
N SER A 263 15.77 -22.21 -5.55
CA SER A 263 15.32 -22.20 -4.16
C SER A 263 15.64 -23.51 -3.42
N ARG A 264 16.52 -24.35 -3.98
CA ARG A 264 16.82 -25.70 -3.45
C ARG A 264 17.30 -25.69 -2.01
N GLU A 265 18.14 -24.73 -1.66
CA GLU A 265 18.72 -24.59 -0.31
C GLU A 265 17.94 -23.59 0.57
N VAL A 266 16.90 -22.94 0.04
CA VAL A 266 16.07 -22.02 0.80
C VAL A 266 15.25 -22.79 1.83
N LYS A 267 15.20 -22.28 3.06
CA LYS A 267 14.43 -22.86 4.16
C LYS A 267 12.94 -22.71 3.95
N THR A 268 12.15 -23.46 4.72
CA THR A 268 10.69 -23.47 4.62
C THR A 268 10.03 -22.93 5.87
N LEU A 269 8.90 -22.25 5.70
CA LEU A 269 7.91 -22.01 6.74
C LEU A 269 6.79 -23.05 6.67
N THR A 270 6.05 -23.17 7.78
CA THR A 270 4.99 -24.15 7.93
C THR A 270 3.79 -23.53 8.65
N LEU A 271 2.61 -23.62 8.05
CA LEU A 271 1.33 -23.34 8.70
C LEU A 271 0.59 -24.63 9.00
N VAL A 272 -0.21 -24.61 10.06
CA VAL A 272 -1.00 -25.75 10.50
C VAL A 272 -2.49 -25.37 10.49
N GLU A 273 -3.21 -25.81 9.47
CA GLU A 273 -4.65 -25.59 9.36
C GLU A 273 -5.41 -26.43 10.37
N THR A 274 -6.25 -25.79 11.19
CA THR A 274 -7.10 -26.46 12.18
C THR A 274 -8.20 -27.23 11.48
N ALA A 275 -8.29 -28.55 11.76
CA ALA A 275 -9.30 -29.41 11.18
C ALA A 275 -9.81 -30.43 12.20
N VAL A 276 -11.00 -30.96 11.95
CA VAL A 276 -11.48 -32.14 12.69
C VAL A 276 -10.71 -33.39 12.25
N GLY A 277 -10.04 -34.05 13.17
CA GLY A 277 -9.12 -35.15 12.88
C GLY A 277 -7.65 -34.67 12.83
N HIS A 278 -6.92 -35.18 11.85
CA HIS A 278 -5.52 -34.74 11.66
C HIS A 278 -5.46 -33.35 11.02
N PRO A 279 -4.68 -32.42 11.59
CA PRO A 279 -4.50 -31.10 10.99
C PRO A 279 -3.83 -31.23 9.61
N ARG A 280 -4.13 -30.27 8.72
CA ARG A 280 -3.41 -30.12 7.46
C ARG A 280 -2.20 -29.23 7.67
N VAL A 281 -1.13 -29.49 6.91
CA VAL A 281 0.12 -28.77 6.99
C VAL A 281 0.41 -28.16 5.63
N ASP A 282 0.59 -26.85 5.62
CA ASP A 282 1.09 -26.09 4.47
C ASP A 282 2.54 -25.73 4.69
N THR A 283 3.38 -25.96 3.66
CA THR A 283 4.84 -25.72 3.75
C THR A 283 5.33 -25.14 2.44
N TRP A 284 6.06 -24.02 2.52
CA TRP A 284 6.63 -23.37 1.34
C TRP A 284 8.00 -22.76 1.65
N LYS A 285 8.77 -22.43 0.60
CA LYS A 285 10.06 -21.77 0.72
C LYS A 285 9.88 -20.33 1.18
N TYR A 286 10.61 -19.95 2.23
CA TYR A 286 10.50 -18.59 2.80
C TYR A 286 11.81 -18.26 3.52
N PRO A 287 12.71 -17.49 2.90
CA PRO A 287 13.96 -17.09 3.52
C PRO A 287 13.73 -15.98 4.55
N LEU A 288 14.55 -15.99 5.58
CA LEU A 288 14.52 -14.99 6.65
C LEU A 288 15.82 -14.17 6.64
N PRO A 289 15.83 -12.93 7.16
CA PRO A 289 17.03 -12.14 7.30
C PRO A 289 18.16 -12.92 7.98
N GLY A 290 19.35 -12.91 7.35
CA GLY A 290 20.52 -13.63 7.82
C GLY A 290 20.59 -15.11 7.38
N ASP A 291 19.62 -15.64 6.65
CA ASP A 291 19.75 -16.95 6.00
C ASP A 291 20.87 -16.91 4.97
N GLU A 292 21.67 -17.96 4.92
CA GLU A 292 22.77 -18.09 3.96
C GLU A 292 22.25 -18.18 2.51
N HIS A 293 21.13 -18.91 2.34
CA HIS A 293 20.51 -19.17 1.04
C HIS A 293 19.15 -18.46 0.95
N VAL A 294 19.05 -17.62 -0.08
CA VAL A 294 17.83 -16.90 -0.48
C VAL A 294 17.44 -17.33 -1.89
N PHE A 295 16.32 -16.89 -2.39
CA PHE A 295 15.95 -17.12 -3.80
C PHE A 295 16.98 -16.48 -4.73
N MET A 296 17.47 -17.27 -5.69
CA MET A 296 18.46 -16.84 -6.69
C MET A 296 17.89 -16.97 -8.09
N LEU A 297 18.27 -16.07 -8.99
CA LEU A 297 17.83 -16.03 -10.38
C LEU A 297 18.98 -16.28 -11.33
N GLU A 298 18.73 -17.11 -12.32
CA GLU A 298 19.54 -17.26 -13.53
C GLU A 298 18.71 -16.73 -14.71
N ARG A 299 19.07 -15.57 -15.25
CA ARG A 299 18.31 -14.92 -16.33
C ARG A 299 18.51 -15.64 -17.65
N VAL A 300 17.40 -15.79 -18.41
CA VAL A 300 17.41 -16.47 -19.72
C VAL A 300 16.57 -15.70 -20.74
N VAL A 301 16.97 -15.82 -22.00
CA VAL A 301 16.16 -15.43 -23.17
C VAL A 301 15.83 -16.67 -23.98
N ILE A 302 14.58 -16.82 -24.38
CA ILE A 302 14.13 -17.94 -25.18
C ILE A 302 13.63 -17.42 -26.53
N HIS A 303 14.31 -17.79 -27.61
CA HIS A 303 13.86 -17.59 -28.98
C HIS A 303 12.87 -18.67 -29.33
N LEU A 304 11.76 -18.33 -30.00
CA LEU A 304 10.69 -19.26 -30.31
C LEU A 304 10.77 -19.78 -31.76
N ASP A 305 11.26 -18.98 -32.67
CA ASP A 305 11.25 -19.24 -34.09
C ASP A 305 12.67 -19.36 -34.66
N PRO A 306 12.98 -20.26 -35.61
CA PRO A 306 12.08 -21.31 -36.16
C PRO A 306 11.93 -22.53 -35.24
N MET A 307 12.75 -22.69 -34.24
CA MET A 307 12.69 -23.68 -33.16
C MET A 307 13.11 -23.05 -31.84
N PRO A 308 12.52 -23.48 -30.72
CA PRO A 308 12.90 -22.97 -29.41
C PRO A 308 14.41 -23.11 -29.14
N ARG A 309 15.03 -22.00 -28.72
CA ARG A 309 16.44 -21.92 -28.35
C ARG A 309 16.56 -21.07 -27.08
N LEU A 310 17.01 -21.69 -26.01
CA LEU A 310 17.31 -21.00 -24.76
C LEU A 310 18.74 -20.44 -24.82
N VAL A 311 18.88 -19.20 -24.40
CA VAL A 311 20.15 -18.49 -24.19
C VAL A 311 20.21 -18.09 -22.73
N ALA A 312 21.10 -18.70 -21.96
CA ALA A 312 21.39 -18.27 -20.60
C ALA A 312 22.25 -17.01 -20.65
N LEU A 313 21.94 -16.00 -19.85
CA LEU A 313 22.77 -14.83 -19.75
C LEU A 313 24.04 -15.14 -18.95
N GLU A 314 25.19 -14.64 -19.43
CA GLU A 314 26.51 -14.88 -18.85
C GLU A 314 26.71 -14.03 -17.57
N LEU A 315 25.93 -14.36 -16.54
CA LEU A 315 25.97 -13.76 -15.21
C LEU A 315 25.99 -14.85 -14.13
N PRO A 316 26.66 -14.62 -12.98
CA PRO A 316 26.38 -15.40 -11.79
C PRO A 316 24.88 -15.30 -11.43
N ALA A 317 24.35 -16.32 -10.78
CA ALA A 317 23.01 -16.22 -10.20
C ALA A 317 22.94 -15.02 -9.23
N GLU A 318 21.85 -14.27 -9.32
CA GLU A 318 21.61 -13.04 -8.55
C GLU A 318 20.49 -13.24 -7.53
N PRO A 319 20.52 -12.55 -6.37
CA PRO A 319 19.36 -12.53 -5.48
C PRO A 319 18.09 -12.08 -6.21
N GLN A 320 16.97 -12.71 -5.92
CA GLN A 320 15.66 -12.34 -6.48
C GLN A 320 15.16 -11.06 -5.81
N ARG A 321 15.62 -9.92 -6.27
CA ARG A 321 15.32 -8.59 -5.76
C ARG A 321 14.89 -7.68 -6.90
N SER A 322 13.93 -6.79 -6.63
CA SER A 322 13.55 -5.71 -7.55
C SER A 322 13.91 -4.35 -6.96
N THR A 323 14.12 -3.37 -7.84
CA THR A 323 14.27 -1.96 -7.45
C THR A 323 12.92 -1.28 -7.29
N THR A 324 11.86 -1.80 -7.90
CA THR A 324 10.51 -1.23 -7.89
C THR A 324 9.69 -1.68 -6.68
N THR A 325 9.83 -2.94 -6.29
CA THR A 325 9.14 -3.55 -5.14
C THR A 325 10.07 -4.51 -4.41
N ASP A 326 9.54 -5.28 -3.46
CA ASP A 326 10.30 -6.33 -2.77
C ASP A 326 10.41 -7.61 -3.62
N HIS A 327 9.61 -7.75 -4.69
CA HIS A 327 9.58 -8.92 -5.55
C HIS A 327 9.90 -8.55 -7.00
N ILE A 328 10.54 -9.48 -7.74
CA ILE A 328 10.87 -9.29 -9.15
C ILE A 328 9.65 -9.31 -10.07
N ALA A 329 8.50 -9.70 -9.55
CA ALA A 329 7.22 -9.67 -10.24
C ALA A 329 6.26 -8.69 -9.59
N GLY A 330 5.53 -7.94 -10.41
CA GLY A 330 4.37 -7.17 -9.97
C GLY A 330 3.24 -8.08 -9.47
N ARG A 331 2.23 -7.49 -8.84
CA ARG A 331 1.06 -8.23 -8.32
C ARG A 331 0.23 -8.90 -9.42
N SER A 332 0.33 -8.41 -10.64
CA SER A 332 -0.32 -8.99 -11.82
C SER A 332 0.58 -9.98 -12.58
N GLY A 333 1.79 -10.27 -12.07
CA GLY A 333 2.75 -11.18 -12.66
C GLY A 333 3.68 -10.54 -13.71
N GLU A 334 3.69 -9.20 -13.81
CA GLU A 334 4.64 -8.50 -14.68
C GLU A 334 6.08 -8.75 -14.22
N PHE A 335 6.97 -9.00 -15.18
CA PHE A 335 8.41 -9.10 -14.92
C PHE A 335 9.00 -7.70 -14.84
N LEU A 336 9.33 -7.25 -13.61
CA LEU A 336 9.85 -5.93 -13.33
C LEU A 336 11.35 -5.83 -13.63
N ASP A 337 11.85 -4.60 -13.73
CA ASP A 337 13.26 -4.29 -13.96
C ASP A 337 13.86 -4.92 -15.23
N ALA A 338 13.04 -5.14 -16.29
CA ALA A 338 13.49 -5.64 -17.59
C ALA A 338 12.76 -4.93 -18.74
N GLU A 339 13.47 -4.59 -19.81
CA GLU A 339 12.93 -3.85 -20.95
C GLU A 339 13.50 -4.40 -22.27
N TRP A 340 12.63 -4.66 -23.23
CA TRP A 340 13.02 -4.94 -24.60
C TRP A 340 13.18 -3.65 -25.41
N SER A 341 14.18 -3.61 -26.29
CA SER A 341 14.19 -2.61 -27.35
C SER A 341 12.95 -2.75 -28.25
N ALA A 342 12.45 -1.65 -28.80
CA ALA A 342 11.26 -1.63 -29.66
C ALA A 342 11.36 -2.56 -30.88
N ASP A 343 12.57 -2.78 -31.39
CA ASP A 343 12.87 -3.70 -32.48
C ASP A 343 13.14 -5.16 -32.06
N SER A 344 12.99 -5.44 -30.73
CA SER A 344 13.18 -6.77 -30.15
C SER A 344 14.60 -7.35 -30.30
N THR A 345 15.62 -6.51 -30.50
CA THR A 345 17.01 -6.97 -30.77
C THR A 345 17.90 -6.89 -29.53
N ALA A 346 17.51 -6.17 -28.51
CA ALA A 346 18.27 -6.01 -27.27
C ALA A 346 17.35 -6.11 -26.03
N LEU A 347 17.90 -6.60 -24.93
CA LEU A 347 17.28 -6.66 -23.63
C LEU A 347 18.10 -5.84 -22.64
N ALA A 348 17.47 -4.83 -22.04
CA ALA A 348 18.01 -4.14 -20.89
C ALA A 348 17.39 -4.70 -19.61
N PHE A 349 18.14 -4.67 -18.49
CA PHE A 349 17.59 -5.03 -17.20
C PHE A 349 18.37 -4.40 -16.05
N VAL A 350 17.72 -4.27 -14.90
CA VAL A 350 18.33 -3.80 -13.67
C VAL A 350 18.37 -4.93 -12.65
N SER A 351 19.48 -5.04 -11.95
CA SER A 351 19.65 -5.98 -10.83
C SER A 351 19.88 -5.21 -9.54
N SER A 352 19.32 -5.69 -8.46
CA SER A 352 19.53 -5.15 -7.12
C SER A 352 20.38 -6.09 -6.26
N SER A 353 21.24 -5.53 -5.41
CA SER A 353 21.95 -6.33 -4.41
C SER A 353 21.02 -6.80 -3.30
N ARG A 354 21.42 -7.84 -2.56
CA ARG A 354 20.62 -8.41 -1.47
C ARG A 354 20.21 -7.38 -0.41
N ASP A 355 21.09 -6.41 -0.12
CA ASP A 355 20.83 -5.31 0.84
C ASP A 355 20.21 -4.08 0.18
N HIS A 356 19.79 -4.18 -1.09
CA HIS A 356 19.22 -3.11 -1.90
C HIS A 356 20.08 -1.83 -2.01
N LYS A 357 21.36 -1.90 -1.68
CA LYS A 357 22.26 -0.72 -1.75
C LYS A 357 22.85 -0.47 -3.13
N ILE A 358 22.76 -1.45 -4.02
CA ILE A 358 23.31 -1.39 -5.36
C ILE A 358 22.20 -1.66 -6.37
N ALA A 359 22.02 -0.75 -7.32
CA ALA A 359 21.24 -0.97 -8.54
C ALA A 359 22.18 -0.94 -9.75
N GLN A 360 22.10 -1.97 -10.61
CA GLN A 360 23.00 -2.18 -11.74
C GLN A 360 22.22 -2.29 -13.04
N LEU A 361 22.30 -1.29 -13.91
CA LEU A 361 21.75 -1.35 -15.28
C LEU A 361 22.70 -2.15 -16.17
N ARG A 362 22.15 -3.08 -16.96
CA ARG A 362 22.86 -3.95 -17.87
C ARG A 362 22.18 -4.09 -19.23
N LEU A 363 22.95 -4.43 -20.24
CA LEU A 363 22.46 -4.84 -21.56
C LEU A 363 22.90 -6.27 -21.85
N ALA A 364 21.98 -7.08 -22.34
CA ALA A 364 22.22 -8.44 -22.78
C ALA A 364 22.23 -8.54 -24.30
N ASP A 365 23.23 -9.21 -24.83
CA ASP A 365 23.20 -9.76 -26.18
C ASP A 365 22.33 -11.03 -26.16
N ILE A 366 21.18 -10.95 -26.77
CA ILE A 366 20.15 -11.99 -26.71
C ILE A 366 20.49 -13.25 -27.51
N ASP A 367 21.48 -13.19 -28.38
CA ASP A 367 21.91 -14.32 -29.22
C ASP A 367 23.04 -15.11 -28.60
N THR A 368 23.97 -14.44 -27.93
CA THR A 368 25.14 -15.03 -27.28
C THR A 368 25.02 -15.23 -25.78
N GLY A 369 24.17 -14.42 -25.12
CA GLY A 369 24.06 -14.39 -23.66
C GLY A 369 25.07 -13.46 -23.00
N ALA A 370 25.95 -12.82 -23.74
CA ALA A 370 26.95 -11.90 -23.20
C ALA A 370 26.26 -10.69 -22.56
N VAL A 371 26.71 -10.30 -21.36
CA VAL A 371 26.14 -9.18 -20.61
C VAL A 371 27.19 -8.09 -20.43
N ARG A 372 26.76 -6.86 -20.67
CA ARG A 372 27.56 -5.65 -20.45
C ARG A 372 26.97 -4.82 -19.33
N ASP A 373 27.77 -4.52 -18.31
CA ASP A 373 27.45 -3.52 -17.31
C ASP A 373 27.41 -2.13 -17.95
N VAL A 374 26.36 -1.38 -17.70
CA VAL A 374 26.19 -0.01 -18.22
C VAL A 374 26.40 1.00 -17.11
N TYR A 375 25.55 0.97 -16.08
CA TYR A 375 25.58 1.95 -15.02
C TYR A 375 25.33 1.29 -13.68
N ARG A 376 26.03 1.78 -12.65
CA ARG A 376 25.93 1.29 -11.28
C ARG A 376 25.70 2.44 -10.32
N GLU A 377 24.61 2.39 -9.59
CA GLU A 377 24.37 3.27 -8.44
C GLU A 377 24.62 2.55 -7.13
N VAL A 378 25.27 3.25 -6.19
CA VAL A 378 25.52 2.75 -4.83
C VAL A 378 25.00 3.77 -3.85
N THR A 379 24.18 3.32 -2.90
CA THR A 379 23.58 4.17 -1.86
C THR A 379 24.06 3.75 -0.48
N GLU A 380 24.00 4.66 0.48
CA GLU A 380 24.38 4.37 1.86
C GLU A 380 23.34 3.52 2.60
N THR A 381 22.06 3.71 2.25
CA THR A 381 20.90 3.04 2.85
C THR A 381 20.36 1.99 1.88
N TYR A 382 19.38 2.33 1.06
CA TYR A 382 18.81 1.48 0.02
C TYR A 382 18.56 2.31 -1.24
N TYR A 383 18.59 1.68 -2.39
CA TYR A 383 18.17 2.29 -3.64
C TYR A 383 16.64 2.25 -3.73
N GLU A 384 16.07 3.38 -4.12
CA GLU A 384 14.64 3.50 -4.45
C GLU A 384 14.50 3.94 -5.90
N SER A 385 13.68 3.23 -6.70
CA SER A 385 13.47 3.57 -8.11
C SER A 385 12.37 4.61 -8.32
N GLY A 386 11.76 5.08 -7.24
CA GLY A 386 10.55 5.89 -7.25
C GLY A 386 9.34 5.01 -6.97
N PHE A 387 8.64 5.28 -6.01
CA PHE A 387 7.44 4.76 -5.40
C PHE A 387 6.67 3.70 -6.25
N ASP A 388 7.05 2.43 -6.13
CA ASP A 388 6.49 1.29 -6.88
C ASP A 388 6.47 1.50 -8.42
N ALA A 389 7.52 2.13 -8.98
CA ALA A 389 7.56 2.47 -10.39
C ALA A 389 8.91 2.17 -11.02
N GLU A 390 8.88 1.74 -12.28
CA GLU A 390 10.04 1.63 -13.13
C GLU A 390 10.39 3.03 -13.67
N ASN A 391 11.38 3.70 -13.10
CA ASN A 391 11.78 5.04 -13.49
C ASN A 391 13.15 5.04 -14.19
N TRP A 392 13.38 4.06 -15.04
CA TRP A 392 14.53 3.99 -15.93
C TRP A 392 14.08 3.53 -17.32
N GLN A 393 14.83 3.88 -18.35
CA GLN A 393 14.59 3.45 -19.72
C GLN A 393 15.86 3.60 -20.55
N VAL A 394 16.10 2.65 -21.49
CA VAL A 394 17.18 2.73 -22.46
C VAL A 394 16.67 3.36 -23.76
N LEU A 395 17.31 4.44 -24.19
CA LEU A 395 17.02 5.17 -25.42
C LEU A 395 17.99 4.67 -26.52
N HIS A 396 17.63 3.57 -27.15
CA HIS A 396 18.51 2.90 -28.11
C HIS A 396 18.84 3.75 -29.36
N ALA A 397 17.92 4.63 -29.78
CA ALA A 397 18.10 5.48 -30.95
C ALA A 397 19.21 6.55 -30.77
N THR A 398 19.51 6.93 -29.52
CA THR A 398 20.47 8.00 -29.19
C THR A 398 21.65 7.51 -28.35
N ASP A 399 21.76 6.21 -28.07
CA ASP A 399 22.75 5.62 -27.17
C ASP A 399 22.76 6.30 -25.79
N GLU A 400 21.58 6.51 -25.22
CA GLU A 400 21.35 7.14 -23.94
C GLU A 400 20.52 6.26 -23.01
N PHE A 401 20.46 6.61 -21.71
CA PHE A 401 19.50 6.03 -20.78
C PHE A 401 18.97 7.09 -19.81
N ILE A 402 17.72 6.90 -19.37
CA ILE A 402 17.11 7.66 -18.30
C ILE A 402 17.28 6.83 -17.03
N TRP A 403 17.66 7.49 -15.94
CA TRP A 403 17.88 6.86 -14.65
C TRP A 403 17.28 7.67 -13.52
N PHE A 404 16.54 7.03 -12.62
CA PHE A 404 16.07 7.65 -11.38
C PHE A 404 17.14 7.57 -10.30
N SER A 405 17.31 8.65 -9.53
CA SER A 405 18.24 8.67 -8.41
C SER A 405 17.85 9.71 -7.37
N GLU A 406 18.02 9.36 -6.10
CA GLU A 406 17.86 10.26 -4.96
C GLU A 406 19.17 10.93 -4.50
N ARG A 407 20.21 10.93 -5.35
CA ARG A 407 21.58 11.48 -5.04
C ARG A 407 21.57 12.94 -4.62
N SER A 408 20.54 13.69 -4.99
CA SER A 408 20.37 15.09 -4.61
C SER A 408 19.49 15.27 -3.35
N ASN A 409 19.25 14.21 -2.61
CA ASN A 409 18.29 14.12 -1.50
C ASN A 409 16.81 14.12 -1.93
N TRP A 410 16.53 14.18 -3.23
CA TRP A 410 15.18 14.09 -3.80
C TRP A 410 15.21 13.19 -5.03
N GLY A 411 14.11 12.47 -5.25
CA GLY A 411 13.98 11.59 -6.39
C GLY A 411 13.87 12.37 -7.70
N HIS A 412 14.85 12.21 -8.59
CA HIS A 412 14.92 12.91 -9.87
C HIS A 412 15.40 12.00 -10.98
N LEU A 413 15.07 12.39 -12.23
CA LEU A 413 15.53 11.73 -13.44
C LEU A 413 16.85 12.33 -13.92
N TYR A 414 17.72 11.46 -14.39
CA TYR A 414 19.04 11.79 -14.93
C TYR A 414 19.23 11.18 -16.31
N LEU A 415 19.87 11.90 -17.22
CA LEU A 415 20.27 11.40 -18.53
C LEU A 415 21.68 10.83 -18.44
N GLY A 416 21.86 9.60 -18.91
CA GLY A 416 23.15 8.93 -18.97
C GLY A 416 23.55 8.57 -20.40
N ASP A 417 24.84 8.31 -20.60
CA ASP A 417 25.44 7.82 -21.85
C ASP A 417 25.53 6.30 -21.80
N LEU A 418 24.89 5.63 -22.74
CA LEU A 418 24.79 4.17 -22.76
C LEU A 418 26.13 3.47 -23.04
N ALA A 419 27.03 4.12 -23.77
CA ALA A 419 28.33 3.55 -24.13
C ALA A 419 29.34 3.64 -22.98
N THR A 420 29.37 4.78 -22.28
CA THR A 420 30.34 5.05 -21.19
C THR A 420 29.80 4.74 -19.82
N GLY A 421 28.46 4.74 -19.65
CA GLY A 421 27.80 4.62 -18.35
C GLY A 421 27.86 5.92 -17.50
N GLU A 422 28.31 7.04 -18.05
CA GLU A 422 28.41 8.30 -17.33
C GLU A 422 27.07 9.04 -17.33
N ILE A 423 26.70 9.64 -16.19
CA ILE A 423 25.57 10.56 -16.12
C ILE A 423 25.97 11.88 -16.81
N LYS A 424 25.23 12.26 -17.85
CA LYS A 424 25.45 13.49 -18.63
C LYS A 424 24.91 14.73 -17.90
N ALA A 425 23.65 14.63 -17.41
CA ALA A 425 22.95 15.77 -16.80
C ALA A 425 21.74 15.33 -15.98
N PRO A 426 21.29 16.13 -15.00
CA PRO A 426 19.95 15.97 -14.43
C PRO A 426 18.89 16.42 -15.44
N ILE A 427 17.84 15.61 -15.62
CA ILE A 427 16.64 15.95 -16.40
C ILE A 427 15.71 16.80 -15.53
N THR A 428 15.57 16.43 -14.26
CA THR A 428 14.77 17.17 -13.26
C THR A 428 15.62 17.49 -12.03
N SER A 429 15.24 18.53 -11.29
CA SER A 429 15.95 18.93 -10.07
C SER A 429 15.06 19.80 -9.17
N GLY A 430 15.41 19.92 -7.89
CA GLY A 430 14.70 20.77 -6.92
C GLY A 430 14.38 20.05 -5.61
N ASN A 431 13.59 20.68 -4.74
CA ASN A 431 13.15 20.12 -3.47
C ASN A 431 11.75 19.48 -3.60
N TRP A 432 11.61 18.57 -4.53
CA TRP A 432 10.38 17.85 -4.87
C TRP A 432 10.75 16.51 -5.49
N ALA A 433 9.81 15.60 -5.63
CA ALA A 433 10.09 14.26 -6.12
C ALA A 433 9.35 13.93 -7.42
N VAL A 434 10.03 13.28 -8.36
CA VAL A 434 9.42 12.43 -9.37
C VAL A 434 8.96 11.15 -8.66
N LEU A 435 7.72 10.74 -8.90
CA LEU A 435 7.18 9.49 -8.36
C LEU A 435 7.15 8.40 -9.42
N GLN A 436 6.60 8.72 -10.58
CA GLN A 436 6.42 7.74 -11.65
C GLN A 436 6.59 8.37 -13.02
N MET A 437 7.44 7.79 -13.82
CA MET A 437 7.57 8.07 -15.25
C MET A 437 6.46 7.32 -16.00
N LEU A 438 5.55 8.06 -16.66
CA LEU A 438 4.40 7.45 -17.35
C LEU A 438 4.67 7.19 -18.82
N ARG A 439 5.45 8.04 -19.48
CA ARG A 439 5.74 7.94 -20.90
C ARG A 439 7.02 8.68 -21.24
N VAL A 440 7.85 8.06 -22.02
CA VAL A 440 8.96 8.69 -22.74
C VAL A 440 8.60 8.72 -24.21
N ASP A 441 8.72 9.89 -24.81
CA ASP A 441 8.54 10.12 -26.24
C ASP A 441 9.92 10.48 -26.83
N GLU A 442 10.57 9.51 -27.46
CA GLU A 442 11.92 9.65 -28.01
C GLU A 442 11.94 10.63 -29.20
N ASP A 443 10.87 10.65 -30.03
CA ASP A 443 10.78 11.52 -31.21
C ASP A 443 10.75 13.00 -30.83
N THR A 444 9.96 13.34 -29.81
CA THR A 444 9.87 14.71 -29.29
C THR A 444 10.84 14.99 -28.16
N ARG A 445 11.60 14.00 -27.72
CA ARG A 445 12.50 14.01 -26.56
C ARG A 445 11.83 14.60 -25.31
N THR A 446 10.68 14.02 -24.93
CA THR A 446 9.92 14.47 -23.76
C THR A 446 9.53 13.33 -22.85
N ILE A 447 9.46 13.63 -21.54
CA ILE A 447 8.99 12.70 -20.51
C ILE A 447 7.72 13.28 -19.89
N THR A 448 6.67 12.49 -19.83
CA THR A 448 5.46 12.74 -19.03
C THR A 448 5.52 11.91 -17.76
N PHE A 449 5.37 12.56 -16.60
CA PHE A 449 5.59 11.90 -15.31
C PHE A 449 4.69 12.46 -14.21
N ILE A 450 4.50 11.68 -13.14
CA ILE A 450 3.85 12.09 -11.89
C ILE A 450 4.94 12.60 -10.94
N GLY A 451 4.70 13.77 -10.35
CA GLY A 451 5.54 14.32 -9.29
C GLY A 451 4.72 14.78 -8.08
N SER A 452 5.41 14.97 -6.96
CA SER A 452 4.81 15.46 -5.71
C SER A 452 5.69 16.51 -5.02
N ASN A 453 5.11 17.23 -4.05
CA ASN A 453 5.81 18.24 -3.23
C ASN A 453 6.41 19.43 -4.02
N ARG A 454 6.00 19.65 -5.27
CA ARG A 454 6.45 20.81 -6.05
C ARG A 454 5.52 22.01 -5.88
N GLU A 455 4.23 21.76 -5.77
CA GLU A 455 3.21 22.78 -5.56
C GLU A 455 3.04 23.05 -4.05
N ALA A 456 2.72 24.30 -3.70
CA ALA A 456 2.63 24.76 -2.30
C ALA A 456 1.30 24.35 -1.63
N VAL A 457 1.02 23.05 -1.60
CA VAL A 457 -0.17 22.43 -1.00
C VAL A 457 0.25 21.23 -0.15
N ASP A 458 -0.56 20.19 0.00
CA ASP A 458 -0.15 18.95 0.65
C ASP A 458 1.01 18.30 -0.14
N PRO A 459 2.17 18.01 0.48
CA PRO A 459 3.33 17.46 -0.22
C PRO A 459 3.11 16.08 -0.83
N TYR A 460 2.02 15.42 -0.50
CA TYR A 460 1.65 14.11 -1.04
C TYR A 460 0.59 14.21 -2.16
N PHE A 461 0.18 15.40 -2.55
CA PHE A 461 -0.61 15.56 -3.76
C PHE A 461 0.26 15.24 -4.99
N GLN A 462 -0.32 14.43 -5.85
CA GLN A 462 0.30 14.02 -7.11
C GLN A 462 -0.22 14.91 -8.23
N SER A 463 0.68 15.34 -9.10
CA SER A 463 0.35 16.15 -10.28
C SER A 463 1.10 15.63 -11.51
N LEU A 464 0.55 15.89 -12.69
CA LEU A 464 1.15 15.50 -13.97
C LEU A 464 2.06 16.61 -14.48
N TYR A 465 3.24 16.22 -14.88
CA TYR A 465 4.25 17.10 -15.46
C TYR A 465 4.77 16.58 -16.80
N ARG A 466 5.35 17.48 -17.57
CA ARG A 466 6.13 17.16 -18.76
C ARG A 466 7.45 17.92 -18.74
N VAL A 467 8.55 17.27 -19.16
CA VAL A 467 9.88 17.85 -19.24
C VAL A 467 10.59 17.35 -20.49
N SER A 468 11.54 18.14 -21.04
CA SER A 468 12.47 17.66 -22.06
C SER A 468 13.45 16.65 -21.46
N ILE A 469 13.81 15.58 -22.19
CA ILE A 469 14.91 14.67 -21.82
C ILE A 469 16.23 15.45 -21.65
N ASP A 470 16.42 16.52 -22.42
CA ASP A 470 17.60 17.38 -22.35
C ASP A 470 17.59 18.33 -21.14
N GLY A 471 16.62 18.19 -20.24
CA GLY A 471 16.45 19.00 -19.04
C GLY A 471 15.63 20.27 -19.27
N GLY A 472 15.51 21.07 -18.23
CA GLY A 472 14.75 22.31 -18.23
C GLY A 472 13.69 22.34 -17.11
N GLU A 473 12.83 23.36 -17.15
CA GLU A 473 11.76 23.51 -16.16
C GLU A 473 10.57 22.62 -16.51
N PRO A 474 10.12 21.70 -15.64
CA PRO A 474 8.95 20.89 -15.90
C PRO A 474 7.67 21.73 -16.02
N GLU A 475 6.88 21.47 -17.05
CA GLU A 475 5.56 22.06 -17.29
C GLU A 475 4.51 21.31 -16.46
N LEU A 476 3.73 22.02 -15.62
CA LEU A 476 2.60 21.47 -14.89
C LEU A 476 1.39 21.31 -15.83
N LEU A 477 0.86 20.10 -15.96
CA LEU A 477 -0.27 19.76 -16.84
C LEU A 477 -1.61 19.68 -16.11
N THR A 478 -1.59 19.54 -14.77
CA THR A 478 -2.77 19.46 -13.90
C THR A 478 -2.69 20.56 -12.83
N PRO A 479 -3.17 21.78 -13.12
CA PRO A 479 -2.95 22.93 -12.26
C PRO A 479 -3.88 23.02 -11.04
N GLU A 480 -4.86 22.16 -10.91
CA GLU A 480 -5.78 22.15 -9.78
C GLU A 480 -5.04 21.72 -8.48
N PRO A 481 -5.21 22.45 -7.35
CA PRO A 481 -4.51 22.15 -6.09
C PRO A 481 -5.16 20.95 -5.38
N ALA A 482 -4.98 19.77 -5.95
CA ALA A 482 -5.62 18.52 -5.54
C ALA A 482 -4.68 17.33 -5.78
N HIS A 483 -5.06 16.17 -5.28
CA HIS A 483 -4.47 14.90 -5.67
C HIS A 483 -5.11 14.44 -6.99
N HIS A 484 -4.28 14.07 -7.96
CA HIS A 484 -4.70 13.63 -9.28
C HIS A 484 -4.47 12.14 -9.46
N ASP A 485 -5.56 11.40 -9.72
CA ASP A 485 -5.50 10.01 -10.19
C ASP A 485 -5.51 10.04 -11.73
N LEU A 486 -4.44 9.56 -12.34
CA LEU A 486 -4.12 9.79 -13.74
C LEU A 486 -4.07 8.49 -14.54
N SER A 487 -4.65 8.48 -15.75
CA SER A 487 -4.53 7.37 -16.68
C SER A 487 -4.33 7.90 -18.11
N LEU A 488 -3.22 7.49 -18.76
CA LEU A 488 -2.88 7.92 -20.10
C LEU A 488 -3.57 7.03 -21.16
N ALA A 489 -4.01 7.65 -22.24
CA ALA A 489 -4.39 6.94 -23.45
C ALA A 489 -3.18 6.23 -24.07
N PRO A 490 -3.38 5.13 -24.85
CA PRO A 490 -2.28 4.39 -25.48
C PRO A 490 -1.36 5.24 -26.34
N SER A 491 -1.91 6.22 -27.08
CA SER A 491 -1.09 7.15 -27.87
C SER A 491 -0.33 8.18 -27.03
N GLY A 492 -0.70 8.38 -25.75
CA GLY A 492 -0.27 9.50 -24.92
C GLY A 492 -0.90 10.85 -25.29
N GLY A 493 -1.83 10.87 -26.25
CA GLY A 493 -2.50 12.08 -26.72
C GLY A 493 -3.54 12.66 -25.75
N PHE A 494 -4.03 11.81 -24.83
CA PHE A 494 -5.08 12.16 -23.88
C PHE A 494 -4.78 11.57 -22.49
N VAL A 495 -5.41 12.19 -21.47
CA VAL A 495 -5.29 11.78 -20.07
C VAL A 495 -6.69 11.83 -19.44
N LEU A 496 -7.11 10.73 -18.84
CA LEU A 496 -8.18 10.75 -17.85
C LEU A 496 -7.57 11.23 -16.54
N ASP A 497 -8.11 12.32 -16.01
CA ASP A 497 -7.68 12.94 -14.77
C ASP A 497 -8.87 13.03 -13.81
N SER A 498 -8.78 12.33 -12.66
CA SER A 498 -9.76 12.42 -11.58
C SER A 498 -9.11 13.08 -10.38
N TYR A 499 -9.39 14.35 -10.15
CA TYR A 499 -8.76 15.10 -9.08
C TYR A 499 -9.70 15.35 -7.90
N SER A 500 -9.15 15.22 -6.70
CA SER A 500 -9.89 15.31 -5.44
C SER A 500 -8.98 15.66 -4.27
N THR A 501 -9.58 15.91 -3.09
CA THR A 501 -8.86 16.04 -1.82
C THR A 501 -9.52 15.13 -0.78
N PRO A 502 -8.95 14.93 0.40
CA PRO A 502 -9.62 14.15 1.45
C PRO A 502 -11.03 14.65 1.81
N THR A 503 -11.35 15.89 1.48
CA THR A 503 -12.62 16.57 1.83
C THR A 503 -13.47 16.97 0.62
N THR A 504 -12.94 16.93 -0.58
CA THR A 504 -13.60 17.32 -1.82
C THR A 504 -13.73 16.13 -2.74
N PRO A 505 -14.94 15.78 -3.21
CA PRO A 505 -15.16 14.61 -4.06
C PRO A 505 -14.48 14.77 -5.42
N PRO A 506 -14.27 13.66 -6.16
CA PRO A 506 -13.58 13.72 -7.42
C PRO A 506 -14.37 14.44 -8.52
N ILE A 507 -13.65 15.28 -9.26
CA ILE A 507 -14.06 15.76 -10.58
C ILE A 507 -13.18 15.03 -11.60
N SER A 508 -13.82 14.35 -12.54
CA SER A 508 -13.10 13.60 -13.58
C SER A 508 -13.22 14.30 -14.92
N VAL A 509 -12.08 14.57 -15.53
CA VAL A 509 -11.97 15.26 -16.82
C VAL A 509 -11.12 14.47 -17.81
N LEU A 510 -11.40 14.65 -19.08
CA LEU A 510 -10.50 14.23 -20.14
C LEU A 510 -9.63 15.42 -20.53
N ARG A 511 -8.31 15.26 -20.47
CA ARG A 511 -7.34 16.28 -20.92
C ARG A 511 -6.66 15.85 -22.22
N ARG A 512 -6.20 16.82 -22.98
CA ARG A 512 -5.19 16.62 -24.04
C ARG A 512 -3.80 16.49 -23.42
N ALA A 513 -2.84 15.96 -24.15
CA ALA A 513 -1.43 15.82 -23.72
C ALA A 513 -0.78 17.14 -23.24
N ASN A 514 -1.33 18.29 -23.61
CA ASN A 514 -0.86 19.60 -23.14
C ASN A 514 -1.59 20.11 -21.87
N GLY A 515 -2.27 19.26 -21.15
CA GLY A 515 -3.00 19.57 -19.92
C GLY A 515 -4.36 20.24 -20.11
N LYS A 516 -4.70 20.69 -21.32
CA LYS A 516 -5.99 21.37 -21.57
C LYS A 516 -7.16 20.42 -21.42
N VAL A 517 -8.14 20.77 -20.58
CA VAL A 517 -9.40 20.04 -20.43
C VAL A 517 -10.17 20.04 -21.75
N LEU A 518 -10.57 18.88 -22.20
CA LEU A 518 -11.38 18.64 -23.37
C LEU A 518 -12.85 18.44 -23.01
N LEU A 519 -13.12 17.58 -22.02
CA LEU A 519 -14.45 17.22 -21.54
C LEU A 519 -14.44 17.09 -20.02
N THR A 520 -15.51 17.49 -19.36
CA THR A 520 -15.82 17.03 -17.99
C THR A 520 -16.64 15.75 -18.12
N LEU A 521 -16.14 14.65 -17.56
CA LEU A 521 -16.75 13.33 -17.66
C LEU A 521 -17.64 13.03 -16.45
N ALA A 522 -17.24 13.55 -15.28
CA ALA A 522 -17.98 13.34 -14.04
C ALA A 522 -17.70 14.50 -13.06
N ASP A 523 -18.74 14.87 -12.33
CA ASP A 523 -18.68 15.78 -11.17
C ASP A 523 -19.44 15.07 -10.04
N THR A 524 -18.69 14.56 -9.06
CA THR A 524 -19.25 13.67 -8.04
C THR A 524 -20.00 14.46 -6.97
N SER A 525 -21.29 14.15 -6.75
CA SER A 525 -22.10 14.77 -5.71
C SER A 525 -21.90 14.12 -4.34
N LEU A 526 -21.84 14.97 -3.30
CA LEU A 526 -21.85 14.57 -1.88
C LEU A 526 -23.25 14.55 -1.26
N ASP A 527 -24.31 14.95 -1.97
CA ASP A 527 -25.65 15.21 -1.39
C ASP A 527 -26.19 13.99 -0.62
N ARG A 528 -26.13 12.80 -1.22
CA ARG A 528 -26.58 11.56 -0.59
C ARG A 528 -25.70 11.15 0.58
N LEU A 529 -24.40 11.41 0.48
CA LEU A 529 -23.43 11.10 1.53
C LEU A 529 -23.66 11.99 2.75
N LEU A 530 -23.86 13.30 2.54
CA LEU A 530 -24.19 14.26 3.60
C LEU A 530 -25.55 13.95 4.23
N ALA A 531 -26.56 13.58 3.44
CA ALA A 531 -27.86 13.16 3.94
C ALA A 531 -27.79 11.88 4.81
N ALA A 532 -26.80 11.01 4.57
CA ALA A 532 -26.53 9.84 5.38
C ALA A 532 -25.71 10.14 6.66
N GLY A 533 -25.37 11.41 6.90
CA GLY A 533 -24.63 11.84 8.09
C GLY A 533 -23.11 11.78 7.97
N TRP A 534 -22.57 11.68 6.76
CA TRP A 534 -21.13 11.69 6.54
C TRP A 534 -20.49 13.00 7.01
N VAL A 535 -19.34 12.89 7.66
CA VAL A 535 -18.53 14.03 8.11
C VAL A 535 -17.17 13.97 7.44
N ALA A 536 -16.74 15.07 6.83
CA ALA A 536 -15.40 15.16 6.25
C ALA A 536 -14.33 15.05 7.34
N PRO A 537 -13.24 14.30 7.11
CA PRO A 537 -12.09 14.37 8.00
C PRO A 537 -11.49 15.78 7.97
N GLU A 538 -10.90 16.21 9.07
CA GLU A 538 -10.22 17.52 9.18
C GLU A 538 -8.73 17.36 8.83
N PRO A 539 -8.24 17.86 7.70
CA PRO A 539 -6.82 17.90 7.40
C PRO A 539 -6.10 18.83 8.38
N PHE A 540 -4.92 18.43 8.84
CA PHE A 540 -4.10 19.24 9.71
C PHE A 540 -2.61 19.06 9.42
N VAL A 541 -1.82 20.04 9.89
CA VAL A 541 -0.35 19.99 9.85
C VAL A 541 0.17 20.21 11.25
N THR A 542 1.12 19.37 11.66
CA THR A 542 1.86 19.48 12.93
C THR A 542 3.35 19.36 12.64
N LYS A 543 4.16 19.43 13.70
CA LYS A 543 5.60 19.27 13.61
C LYS A 543 6.04 17.89 14.08
N ALA A 544 7.06 17.35 13.42
CA ALA A 544 7.76 16.16 13.85
C ALA A 544 8.49 16.37 15.18
N ARG A 545 9.15 15.32 15.69
CA ARG A 545 9.96 15.31 16.91
C ARG A 545 11.05 16.39 16.98
N ASP A 546 11.53 16.84 15.83
CA ASP A 546 12.55 17.90 15.71
C ASP A 546 11.98 19.32 15.94
N GLY A 547 10.67 19.48 16.05
CA GLY A 547 9.97 20.74 16.17
C GLY A 547 10.01 21.63 14.93
N LEU A 548 10.46 21.13 13.78
CA LEU A 548 10.67 21.87 12.54
C LEU A 548 9.95 21.25 11.35
N THR A 549 10.13 19.96 11.12
CA THR A 549 9.62 19.23 9.96
C THR A 549 8.10 19.13 10.00
N ALA A 550 7.43 19.59 8.95
CA ALA A 550 5.96 19.49 8.84
C ALA A 550 5.52 18.04 8.63
N ILE A 551 4.55 17.60 9.42
CA ILE A 551 3.86 16.31 9.33
C ILE A 551 2.39 16.56 9.05
N HIS A 552 1.84 15.84 8.08
CA HIS A 552 0.47 15.98 7.62
C HIS A 552 -0.40 14.84 8.13
N GLY A 553 -1.66 15.16 8.48
CA GLY A 553 -2.58 14.16 9.01
C GLY A 553 -4.04 14.49 8.77
N LEU A 554 -4.91 13.57 9.18
CA LEU A 554 -6.36 13.69 9.18
C LEU A 554 -6.91 13.40 10.58
N LEU A 555 -7.87 14.22 11.01
CA LEU A 555 -8.58 14.09 12.26
C LEU A 555 -10.04 13.73 11.97
N TYR A 556 -10.56 12.71 12.64
CA TYR A 556 -11.95 12.28 12.57
C TYR A 556 -12.65 12.58 13.89
N LYS A 557 -13.82 13.18 13.81
CA LYS A 557 -14.69 13.51 14.93
C LYS A 557 -16.03 12.81 14.76
N PRO A 558 -16.73 12.42 15.83
CA PRO A 558 -18.08 11.87 15.70
C PRO A 558 -19.03 12.89 15.04
N SER A 559 -20.03 12.43 14.33
CA SER A 559 -21.02 13.29 13.65
C SER A 559 -21.81 14.16 14.63
N ASN A 560 -21.95 13.72 15.88
CA ASN A 560 -22.58 14.44 16.99
C ASN A 560 -21.54 15.09 17.93
N PHE A 561 -20.39 15.49 17.41
CA PHE A 561 -19.29 16.08 18.17
C PHE A 561 -19.74 17.30 18.98
N ASP A 562 -19.37 17.33 20.26
CA ASP A 562 -19.61 18.44 21.21
C ASP A 562 -18.27 18.84 21.85
N GLU A 563 -17.77 20.03 21.53
CA GLU A 563 -16.48 20.53 22.04
C GLU A 563 -16.43 20.77 23.56
N SER A 564 -17.58 20.73 24.26
CA SER A 564 -17.64 20.79 25.72
C SER A 564 -17.30 19.46 26.37
N LEU A 565 -17.27 18.37 25.64
CA LEU A 565 -16.92 17.04 26.13
C LEU A 565 -15.42 16.76 25.95
N SER A 566 -14.91 15.80 26.71
CA SER A 566 -13.51 15.36 26.69
C SER A 566 -13.41 13.95 26.07
N TYR A 567 -12.84 13.86 24.87
CA TYR A 567 -12.80 12.63 24.07
C TYR A 567 -11.47 11.89 24.23
N PRO A 568 -11.51 10.56 24.45
CA PRO A 568 -10.31 9.73 24.30
C PRO A 568 -9.79 9.84 22.85
N VAL A 569 -8.47 9.82 22.71
CA VAL A 569 -7.79 9.92 21.43
C VAL A 569 -7.38 8.53 20.94
N LEU A 570 -7.69 8.20 19.72
CA LEU A 570 -7.23 6.97 19.06
C LEU A 570 -6.27 7.33 17.93
N ASN A 571 -5.05 6.85 18.00
CA ASN A 571 -4.05 6.97 16.97
C ASN A 571 -4.09 5.73 16.08
N TYR A 572 -4.51 5.90 14.82
CA TYR A 572 -4.31 4.90 13.77
C TYR A 572 -2.97 5.13 13.10
N LEU A 573 -2.20 4.06 12.89
CA LEU A 573 -0.97 4.18 12.13
C LEU A 573 -0.67 2.94 11.28
N TYR A 574 0.04 3.18 10.20
CA TYR A 574 0.74 2.20 9.40
C TYR A 574 2.06 2.84 8.94
N PRO A 575 3.10 2.82 9.75
CA PRO A 575 4.35 3.53 9.48
C PRO A 575 5.29 2.66 8.64
N GLY A 576 4.78 1.99 7.64
CA GLY A 576 5.61 1.21 6.75
C GLY A 576 6.55 2.12 5.94
N PRO A 577 7.81 1.73 5.71
CA PRO A 577 8.71 2.50 4.84
C PRO A 577 8.24 2.52 3.38
N GLN A 578 7.40 1.57 2.97
CA GLN A 578 6.78 1.51 1.65
C GLN A 578 5.49 2.33 1.54
N THR A 579 4.92 2.82 2.66
CA THR A 579 3.66 3.60 2.64
C THR A 579 3.54 4.49 3.87
N GLY A 580 2.68 5.50 3.81
CA GLY A 580 2.36 6.37 4.96
C GLY A 580 1.07 5.94 5.67
N SER A 581 0.90 6.41 6.92
CA SER A 581 -0.32 6.16 7.71
C SER A 581 -1.57 6.74 7.07
N VAL A 582 -1.49 7.95 6.53
CA VAL A 582 -2.60 8.62 5.84
C VAL A 582 -2.83 8.02 4.44
N GLY A 583 -1.75 7.60 3.76
CA GLY A 583 -1.80 7.04 2.41
C GLY A 583 -2.27 8.04 1.36
N SER A 584 -3.08 7.60 0.39
CA SER A 584 -3.58 8.47 -0.69
C SER A 584 -4.33 9.69 -0.16
N ARG A 585 -4.10 10.82 -0.80
CA ARG A 585 -4.80 12.09 -0.55
C ARG A 585 -6.05 12.26 -1.40
N ALA A 586 -6.39 11.30 -2.23
CA ALA A 586 -7.66 11.28 -2.95
C ALA A 586 -8.85 11.20 -1.98
N PHE A 587 -10.01 11.63 -2.44
CA PHE A 587 -11.26 11.47 -1.70
C PHE A 587 -11.58 10.00 -1.44
N SER A 588 -12.13 9.74 -0.28
CA SER A 588 -12.73 8.44 0.05
C SER A 588 -13.92 8.65 0.97
N ALA A 589 -15.07 8.11 0.61
CA ALA A 589 -16.28 8.17 1.44
C ALA A 589 -16.12 7.47 2.80
N ALA A 590 -15.24 6.47 2.86
CA ALA A 590 -14.87 5.78 4.10
C ALA A 590 -13.39 5.38 4.04
N ARG A 591 -12.58 5.98 4.88
CA ARG A 591 -11.17 5.65 5.06
C ARG A 591 -11.01 4.54 6.09
N ARG A 592 -11.26 3.27 5.68
CA ARG A 592 -11.42 2.11 6.55
C ARG A 592 -12.54 2.37 7.57
N ASP A 593 -12.35 2.05 8.86
CA ASP A 593 -13.35 2.24 9.91
C ASP A 593 -13.07 3.44 10.84
N LYS A 594 -12.22 4.40 10.45
CA LYS A 594 -11.81 5.50 11.33
C LYS A 594 -12.97 6.40 11.74
N GLN A 595 -13.83 6.79 10.78
CA GLN A 595 -15.05 7.53 11.11
C GLN A 595 -16.03 6.69 11.93
N ALA A 596 -16.16 5.39 11.60
CA ALA A 596 -17.01 4.48 12.36
C ALA A 596 -16.59 4.40 13.84
N VAL A 597 -15.30 4.31 14.13
CA VAL A 597 -14.78 4.31 15.49
C VAL A 597 -15.04 5.67 16.18
N ALA A 598 -14.91 6.77 15.44
CA ALA A 598 -15.20 8.10 15.98
C ALA A 598 -16.66 8.21 16.44
N GLU A 599 -17.64 7.62 15.71
CA GLU A 599 -19.06 7.61 16.09
C GLU A 599 -19.35 6.97 17.46
N LEU A 600 -18.41 6.17 17.96
CA LEU A 600 -18.51 5.54 19.29
C LEU A 600 -17.98 6.43 20.44
N GLY A 601 -17.71 7.72 20.17
CA GLY A 601 -17.31 8.69 21.17
C GLY A 601 -15.79 8.84 21.33
N PHE A 602 -15.04 8.65 20.26
CA PHE A 602 -13.61 8.88 20.17
C PHE A 602 -13.29 10.03 19.19
N VAL A 603 -12.10 10.59 19.31
CA VAL A 603 -11.47 11.32 18.22
C VAL A 603 -10.33 10.47 17.67
N VAL A 604 -10.28 10.35 16.35
CA VAL A 604 -9.30 9.49 15.68
C VAL A 604 -8.31 10.37 14.94
N VAL A 605 -7.04 10.12 15.16
CA VAL A 605 -5.92 10.81 14.52
C VAL A 605 -5.15 9.81 13.68
N GLU A 606 -4.95 10.12 12.41
CA GLU A 606 -3.93 9.50 11.58
C GLU A 606 -3.00 10.57 11.06
N LEU A 607 -1.71 10.34 11.18
CA LEU A 607 -0.70 11.25 10.63
C LEU A 607 0.50 10.47 10.12
N ASP A 608 1.16 11.02 9.11
CA ASP A 608 2.43 10.50 8.65
C ASP A 608 3.54 10.83 9.65
N ALA A 609 4.71 10.31 9.42
CA ALA A 609 5.88 10.53 10.26
C ALA A 609 7.12 10.64 9.37
N MET A 610 8.23 11.06 9.91
CA MET A 610 9.53 10.86 9.26
C MET A 610 9.71 9.35 9.02
N GLY A 611 10.18 8.98 7.83
CA GLY A 611 10.19 7.60 7.34
C GLY A 611 9.08 7.29 6.33
N THR A 612 8.10 8.19 6.13
CA THR A 612 7.09 8.05 5.07
C THR A 612 7.71 8.33 3.70
N PRO A 613 7.43 7.52 2.65
CA PRO A 613 7.97 7.73 1.30
C PRO A 613 7.33 8.94 0.59
N GLY A 614 7.85 9.28 -0.61
CA GLY A 614 7.32 10.34 -1.48
C GLY A 614 7.78 11.75 -1.10
N ARG A 615 8.79 11.87 -0.21
CA ARG A 615 9.46 13.13 0.14
C ARG A 615 10.97 13.02 -0.10
N SER A 616 11.78 13.81 0.60
CA SER A 616 13.23 13.71 0.49
C SER A 616 13.77 12.37 1.01
N LYS A 617 14.91 11.92 0.47
CA LYS A 617 15.56 10.71 0.94
C LYS A 617 15.87 10.75 2.43
N SER A 618 16.40 11.87 2.94
CA SER A 618 16.69 12.04 4.37
C SER A 618 15.43 11.98 5.26
N PHE A 619 14.26 12.31 4.73
CA PHE A 619 12.98 12.15 5.42
C PHE A 619 12.54 10.69 5.39
N HIS A 620 12.66 10.01 4.24
CA HIS A 620 12.31 8.61 4.07
C HIS A 620 13.22 7.68 4.87
N ASP A 621 14.53 7.94 4.90
CA ASP A 621 15.54 7.16 5.62
C ASP A 621 15.52 7.37 7.15
N ALA A 622 14.58 8.15 7.70
CA ALA A 622 14.65 8.62 9.09
C ALA A 622 14.77 7.52 10.16
N TYR A 623 14.32 6.30 9.88
CA TYR A 623 14.51 5.15 10.77
C TYR A 623 15.09 3.92 10.06
N TYR A 624 15.80 4.12 8.93
CA TYR A 624 16.57 3.06 8.31
C TYR A 624 17.54 2.43 9.34
N ALA A 625 17.62 1.10 9.38
CA ALA A 625 18.36 0.32 10.36
C ALA A 625 17.89 0.51 11.84
N ASP A 626 16.82 1.24 12.07
CA ASP A 626 16.12 1.37 13.37
C ASP A 626 14.62 1.26 13.19
N MET A 627 14.16 0.15 12.64
CA MET A 627 12.73 -0.11 12.39
C MET A 627 11.89 -0.08 13.67
N GLY A 628 12.52 -0.16 14.84
CA GLY A 628 11.85 -0.02 16.13
C GLY A 628 11.36 1.39 16.44
N ASP A 629 11.84 2.42 15.76
CA ASP A 629 11.36 3.79 15.89
C ASP A 629 9.91 3.92 15.36
N ASN A 630 9.60 3.36 14.18
CA ASN A 630 8.27 3.39 13.56
C ASN A 630 7.64 4.78 13.47
N GLY A 631 8.42 5.86 13.47
CA GLY A 631 7.90 7.23 13.53
C GLY A 631 7.09 7.55 14.80
N LEU A 632 7.10 6.70 15.81
CA LEU A 632 6.33 6.87 17.05
C LEU A 632 6.60 8.19 17.79
N PRO A 633 7.85 8.69 17.87
CA PRO A 633 8.11 10.00 18.44
C PRO A 633 7.39 11.14 17.70
N ASP A 634 7.25 11.04 16.38
CA ASP A 634 6.54 12.03 15.57
C ASP A 634 5.03 11.95 15.79
N GLN A 635 4.48 10.73 15.90
CA GLN A 635 3.08 10.51 16.26
C GLN A 635 2.75 11.20 17.59
N ILE A 636 3.60 11.00 18.59
CA ILE A 636 3.42 11.60 19.92
C ILE A 636 3.56 13.12 19.88
N ALA A 637 4.57 13.64 19.18
CA ALA A 637 4.80 15.08 19.05
C ALA A 637 3.62 15.76 18.33
N GLY A 638 3.17 15.19 17.21
CA GLY A 638 2.05 15.71 16.43
C GLY A 638 0.73 15.69 17.19
N ILE A 639 0.40 14.58 17.88
CA ILE A 639 -0.82 14.50 18.70
C ILE A 639 -0.80 15.52 19.85
N ARG A 640 0.33 15.73 20.51
CA ARG A 640 0.47 16.74 21.56
C ARG A 640 0.31 18.17 21.03
N GLU A 641 0.91 18.49 19.89
CA GLU A 641 0.75 19.79 19.25
C GLU A 641 -0.71 20.03 18.82
N LEU A 642 -1.35 19.01 18.23
CA LEU A 642 -2.75 19.07 17.86
C LEU A 642 -3.67 19.34 19.05
N ALA A 643 -3.44 18.66 20.17
CA ALA A 643 -4.22 18.79 21.40
C ALA A 643 -4.01 20.15 22.10
N ALA A 644 -2.86 20.82 21.91
CA ALA A 644 -2.58 22.11 22.55
C ALA A 644 -3.62 23.20 22.21
N SER A 645 -4.25 23.11 21.03
CA SER A 645 -5.32 23.99 20.57
C SER A 645 -6.72 23.37 20.66
N ARG A 646 -6.83 22.14 21.15
CA ARG A 646 -8.07 21.33 21.15
C ARG A 646 -8.25 20.70 22.54
N PRO A 647 -8.74 21.47 23.54
CA PRO A 647 -8.84 21.01 24.93
C PRO A 647 -9.77 19.81 25.16
N TRP A 648 -10.60 19.49 24.18
CA TRP A 648 -11.44 18.31 24.15
C TRP A 648 -10.71 17.01 23.80
N MET A 649 -9.43 17.06 23.38
CA MET A 649 -8.57 15.89 23.21
C MET A 649 -7.96 15.46 24.54
N ASP A 650 -8.37 14.33 25.09
CA ASP A 650 -7.88 13.82 26.36
C ASP A 650 -6.59 13.00 26.17
N LEU A 651 -5.46 13.62 26.46
CA LEU A 651 -4.15 12.97 26.37
C LEU A 651 -3.84 12.00 27.51
N ASP A 652 -4.67 11.93 28.56
CA ASP A 652 -4.56 10.88 29.57
C ASP A 652 -5.22 9.57 29.11
N ARG A 653 -6.01 9.61 28.02
CA ARG A 653 -6.70 8.47 27.41
C ARG A 653 -6.33 8.38 25.93
N VAL A 654 -5.10 7.99 25.62
CA VAL A 654 -4.63 7.77 24.24
C VAL A 654 -4.51 6.29 23.98
N GLY A 655 -5.18 5.81 22.94
CA GLY A 655 -5.06 4.46 22.41
C GLY A 655 -4.35 4.44 21.05
N ILE A 656 -3.92 3.25 20.62
CA ILE A 656 -3.21 3.06 19.35
C ILE A 656 -3.66 1.75 18.70
N TRP A 657 -3.81 1.74 17.37
CA TRP A 657 -4.07 0.49 16.64
C TRP A 657 -3.53 0.54 15.22
N GLY A 658 -3.28 -0.65 14.70
CA GLY A 658 -2.91 -0.88 13.33
C GLY A 658 -2.90 -2.38 13.01
N HIS A 659 -2.61 -2.70 11.75
CA HIS A 659 -2.55 -4.04 11.22
C HIS A 659 -1.23 -4.23 10.46
N SER A 660 -0.64 -5.44 10.45
CA SER A 660 0.64 -5.70 9.78
C SER A 660 1.76 -4.81 10.37
N GLY A 661 2.47 -4.03 9.58
CA GLY A 661 3.41 -3.02 10.08
C GLY A 661 2.80 -2.06 11.10
N GLY A 662 1.50 -1.73 10.97
CA GLY A 662 0.76 -0.98 11.98
C GLY A 662 0.52 -1.77 13.29
N GLY A 663 0.37 -3.09 13.20
CA GLY A 663 0.30 -3.99 14.36
C GLY A 663 1.64 -4.03 15.11
N PHE A 664 2.74 -4.16 14.36
CA PHE A 664 4.10 -4.02 14.88
C PHE A 664 4.27 -2.70 15.66
N ALA A 665 3.94 -1.58 15.01
CA ALA A 665 4.08 -0.26 15.59
C ALA A 665 3.14 -0.02 16.80
N SER A 666 1.92 -0.59 16.78
CA SER A 666 0.99 -0.46 17.92
C SER A 666 1.52 -1.16 19.16
N THR A 667 2.11 -2.34 19.01
CA THR A 667 2.79 -3.04 20.11
C THR A 667 4.05 -2.30 20.54
N ALA A 668 4.89 -1.83 19.60
CA ALA A 668 6.05 -1.01 19.90
C ALA A 668 5.64 0.26 20.65
N GLY A 669 4.55 0.91 20.26
CA GLY A 669 4.02 2.13 20.87
C GLY A 669 3.69 1.96 22.36
N ILE A 670 2.93 0.95 22.71
CA ILE A 670 2.53 0.73 24.11
C ILE A 670 3.71 0.24 24.97
N LEU A 671 4.66 -0.51 24.40
CA LEU A 671 5.85 -0.99 25.13
C LEU A 671 6.92 0.09 25.29
N ARG A 672 7.12 0.97 24.30
CA ARG A 672 8.13 2.05 24.36
C ARG A 672 7.63 3.29 25.08
N TYR A 673 6.34 3.61 24.94
CA TYR A 673 5.73 4.84 25.45
C TYR A 673 4.50 4.57 26.33
N PRO A 674 4.60 3.72 27.38
CA PRO A 674 3.46 3.31 28.21
C PRO A 674 2.82 4.47 28.97
N LYS A 675 3.55 5.56 29.17
CA LYS A 675 2.99 6.79 29.79
C LYS A 675 2.13 7.59 28.84
N PHE A 676 2.25 7.38 27.52
CA PHE A 676 1.43 8.04 26.52
C PHE A 676 0.29 7.12 26.04
N TYR A 677 0.61 5.96 25.51
CA TYR A 677 -0.38 4.98 25.04
C TYR A 677 -0.87 4.10 26.19
N LYS A 678 -2.20 4.10 26.42
CA LYS A 678 -2.84 3.36 27.53
C LYS A 678 -3.44 2.04 27.08
N VAL A 679 -3.90 1.98 25.82
CA VAL A 679 -4.55 0.81 25.21
C VAL A 679 -4.01 0.63 23.80
N ALA A 680 -3.63 -0.59 23.44
CA ALA A 680 -3.20 -0.93 22.09
C ALA A 680 -3.99 -2.13 21.55
N VAL A 681 -4.33 -2.09 20.26
CA VAL A 681 -4.84 -3.23 19.51
C VAL A 681 -3.92 -3.47 18.33
N SER A 682 -3.29 -4.62 18.31
CA SER A 682 -2.28 -5.02 17.34
C SER A 682 -2.79 -6.20 16.54
N GLY A 683 -2.95 -6.03 15.22
CA GLY A 683 -3.35 -7.11 14.31
C GLY A 683 -2.18 -7.54 13.43
N ALA A 684 -1.89 -8.85 13.36
CA ALA A 684 -0.91 -9.47 12.46
C ALA A 684 0.44 -8.74 12.35
N GLY A 685 0.99 -8.29 13.50
CA GLY A 685 2.23 -7.53 13.52
C GLY A 685 3.47 -8.39 13.29
N ASN A 686 4.40 -7.92 12.45
CA ASN A 686 5.72 -8.49 12.22
C ASN A 686 6.68 -8.09 13.37
N HIS A 687 6.40 -8.60 14.57
CA HIS A 687 6.98 -8.12 15.84
C HIS A 687 8.49 -8.32 15.98
N ASP A 688 9.08 -9.17 15.14
CA ASP A 688 10.51 -9.33 14.99
C ASP A 688 10.81 -9.60 13.52
N ASN A 689 11.43 -8.66 12.84
CA ASN A 689 11.73 -8.77 11.42
C ASN A 689 12.76 -9.86 11.07
N ARG A 690 13.40 -10.49 12.07
CA ARG A 690 14.14 -11.76 11.86
C ARG A 690 13.21 -12.93 11.52
N ASN A 691 11.91 -12.79 11.79
CA ASN A 691 10.84 -13.76 11.47
C ASN A 691 9.91 -13.24 10.37
N TYR A 692 10.37 -12.31 9.58
CA TYR A 692 9.66 -11.79 8.43
C TYR A 692 10.52 -11.94 7.18
N GLU A 693 9.97 -11.73 6.01
CA GLU A 693 10.61 -11.89 4.71
C GLU A 693 11.98 -11.19 4.65
N ASP A 694 12.98 -11.90 4.15
CA ASP A 694 14.35 -11.42 4.07
C ASP A 694 14.47 -10.20 3.15
N ASP A 695 13.76 -10.19 2.04
CA ASP A 695 13.78 -9.14 1.04
C ASP A 695 13.35 -7.80 1.68
N TRP A 696 12.17 -7.75 2.27
CA TRP A 696 11.68 -6.58 2.97
C TRP A 696 12.53 -6.22 4.21
N GLY A 697 12.88 -7.23 5.01
CA GLY A 697 13.65 -7.03 6.24
C GLY A 697 15.04 -6.46 5.99
N GLU A 698 15.77 -7.02 5.02
CA GLU A 698 17.14 -6.61 4.70
C GLU A 698 17.20 -5.28 3.96
N LYS A 699 16.15 -4.91 3.18
CA LYS A 699 16.03 -3.57 2.57
C LYS A 699 15.98 -2.46 3.63
N TRP A 700 15.14 -2.62 4.66
CA TRP A 700 14.84 -1.53 5.59
C TRP A 700 15.64 -1.54 6.89
N GLN A 701 16.07 -2.72 7.35
CA GLN A 701 16.88 -2.87 8.55
C GLN A 701 18.38 -3.10 8.25
N GLY A 702 18.72 -3.41 6.98
CA GLY A 702 20.05 -3.85 6.55
C GLY A 702 20.24 -5.34 6.79
N LEU A 703 21.35 -5.90 6.30
CA LEU A 703 21.69 -7.30 6.52
C LEU A 703 21.79 -7.61 8.01
N LEU A 704 21.38 -8.82 8.40
CA LEU A 704 21.48 -9.26 9.80
C LEU A 704 22.95 -9.44 10.19
N GLU A 705 23.41 -8.62 11.14
CA GLU A 705 24.73 -8.70 11.74
C GLU A 705 24.62 -9.11 13.19
N THR A 706 25.48 -10.02 13.62
CA THR A 706 25.53 -10.50 15.01
C THR A 706 26.89 -10.32 15.60
N THR A 707 26.93 -9.89 16.87
CA THR A 707 28.17 -9.70 17.63
C THR A 707 28.05 -10.36 18.99
N MET A 708 29.14 -11.01 19.46
CA MET A 708 29.23 -11.52 20.81
C MET A 708 29.72 -10.43 21.75
N VAL A 709 28.95 -10.10 22.76
CA VAL A 709 29.29 -9.12 23.79
C VAL A 709 29.50 -9.84 25.13
N GLU A 710 30.65 -9.67 25.78
CA GLU A 710 30.90 -10.18 27.12
C GLU A 710 30.13 -9.34 28.15
N GLU A 711 29.15 -9.93 28.80
CA GLU A 711 28.51 -9.34 29.98
C GLU A 711 29.31 -9.78 31.21
N GLY A 712 29.96 -8.82 31.88
CA GLY A 712 30.83 -9.08 33.01
C GLY A 712 30.21 -10.01 34.07
N GLY A 713 30.63 -11.29 34.09
CA GLY A 713 30.25 -12.32 35.07
C GLY A 713 29.14 -13.29 34.64
N SER A 714 28.40 -13.06 33.53
CA SER A 714 27.29 -13.94 33.08
C SER A 714 27.53 -14.69 31.78
N GLY A 715 28.71 -14.52 31.16
CA GLY A 715 29.07 -15.14 29.88
C GLY A 715 28.83 -14.19 28.68
N ALA A 716 29.20 -14.66 27.49
CA ALA A 716 28.99 -13.88 26.26
C ALA A 716 27.53 -13.98 25.80
N LYS A 717 26.93 -12.82 25.49
CA LYS A 717 25.57 -12.71 24.89
C LYS A 717 25.71 -12.33 23.42
N GLN A 718 24.96 -13.00 22.56
CA GLN A 718 24.84 -12.62 21.17
C GLN A 718 23.84 -11.47 21.07
N ILE A 719 24.23 -10.38 20.45
CA ILE A 719 23.37 -9.25 20.11
C ILE A 719 23.36 -9.06 18.59
N SER A 720 22.30 -8.47 18.07
CA SER A 720 22.18 -8.17 16.64
C SER A 720 21.69 -6.75 16.41
N ASN A 721 21.92 -6.23 15.20
CA ASN A 721 21.36 -4.96 14.73
C ASN A 721 19.81 -4.99 14.63
N TYR A 722 19.19 -6.18 14.72
CA TYR A 722 17.73 -6.36 14.75
C TYR A 722 17.15 -6.33 16.17
N ASP A 723 17.95 -6.38 17.24
CA ASP A 723 17.42 -6.42 18.61
C ASP A 723 16.63 -5.14 18.95
N GLY A 724 17.07 -3.98 18.43
CA GLY A 724 16.39 -2.70 18.66
C GLY A 724 14.93 -2.65 18.20
N GLN A 725 14.56 -3.42 17.17
CA GLN A 725 13.22 -3.46 16.62
C GLN A 725 12.32 -4.55 17.24
N ALA A 726 12.87 -5.56 17.90
CA ALA A 726 12.17 -6.76 18.36
C ALA A 726 11.25 -6.46 19.57
N ASN A 727 9.94 -6.50 19.38
CA ASN A 727 8.95 -6.15 20.40
C ASN A 727 8.97 -7.08 21.60
N GLN A 728 9.25 -8.38 21.44
CA GLN A 728 9.32 -9.33 22.54
C GLN A 728 10.43 -9.00 23.56
N LEU A 729 11.50 -8.30 23.13
CA LEU A 729 12.56 -7.87 24.04
C LEU A 729 12.13 -6.71 24.95
N LEU A 730 10.98 -6.10 24.67
CA LEU A 730 10.40 -4.99 25.43
C LEU A 730 9.21 -5.41 26.30
N ALA A 731 8.84 -6.68 26.35
CA ALA A 731 7.62 -7.19 26.97
C ALA A 731 7.48 -6.76 28.44
N ASN A 732 8.59 -6.69 29.20
CA ASN A 732 8.62 -6.25 30.60
C ASN A 732 8.15 -4.79 30.82
N ARG A 733 8.08 -3.98 29.77
CA ARG A 733 7.66 -2.56 29.82
C ARG A 733 6.15 -2.37 29.70
N LEU A 734 5.37 -3.40 29.45
CA LEU A 734 3.91 -3.27 29.34
C LEU A 734 3.31 -2.75 30.66
N GLU A 735 2.62 -1.62 30.60
CA GLU A 735 1.87 -1.01 31.73
C GLU A 735 0.38 -0.87 31.41
N GLY A 736 0.01 -0.77 30.14
CA GLY A 736 -1.37 -0.56 29.64
C GLY A 736 -2.09 -1.86 29.28
N LYS A 737 -3.18 -1.73 28.53
CA LYS A 737 -3.97 -2.86 28.04
C LYS A 737 -3.61 -3.15 26.57
N LEU A 738 -3.23 -4.38 26.29
CA LEU A 738 -2.80 -4.84 24.97
C LEU A 738 -3.67 -6.00 24.50
N LEU A 739 -4.30 -5.84 23.31
CA LEU A 739 -4.92 -6.94 22.56
C LEU A 739 -4.02 -7.29 21.37
N LEU A 740 -3.49 -8.47 21.37
CA LEU A 740 -2.80 -9.08 20.23
C LEU A 740 -3.80 -9.92 19.42
N ALA A 741 -3.82 -9.79 18.10
CA ALA A 741 -4.67 -10.59 17.22
C ALA A 741 -3.86 -11.12 16.04
N HIS A 742 -4.08 -12.41 15.65
CA HIS A 742 -3.38 -12.99 14.51
C HIS A 742 -4.24 -14.08 13.84
N GLY A 743 -4.17 -14.14 12.50
CA GLY A 743 -4.69 -15.26 11.72
C GLY A 743 -3.72 -16.43 11.76
N LEU A 744 -4.20 -17.65 12.02
CA LEU A 744 -3.29 -18.80 12.06
C LEU A 744 -2.89 -19.33 10.69
N MET A 745 -3.59 -18.87 9.63
CA MET A 745 -3.28 -19.16 8.23
C MET A 745 -2.63 -17.94 7.54
N ASP A 746 -1.94 -17.08 8.31
CA ASP A 746 -1.24 -15.92 7.78
C ASP A 746 0.09 -16.36 7.12
N ASP A 747 0.09 -16.34 5.80
CA ASP A 747 1.22 -16.69 4.94
C ASP A 747 2.16 -15.51 4.65
N ASN A 748 1.70 -14.28 4.94
CA ASN A 748 2.50 -13.07 4.81
C ASN A 748 3.32 -12.82 6.09
N VAL A 749 2.65 -12.53 7.22
CA VAL A 749 3.30 -12.39 8.53
C VAL A 749 3.04 -13.65 9.34
N HIS A 750 4.03 -14.52 9.40
CA HIS A 750 3.86 -15.82 10.08
C HIS A 750 3.42 -15.63 11.56
N PRO A 751 2.44 -16.41 12.06
CA PRO A 751 1.88 -16.26 13.42
C PRO A 751 2.91 -16.35 14.55
N SER A 752 4.07 -16.96 14.29
CA SER A 752 5.17 -17.02 15.26
C SER A 752 5.61 -15.63 15.73
N ASN A 753 5.47 -14.59 14.91
CA ASN A 753 5.77 -13.22 15.31
C ASN A 753 4.98 -12.79 16.54
N THR A 754 3.67 -12.98 16.53
CA THR A 754 2.82 -12.70 17.71
C THR A 754 3.10 -13.67 18.86
N LEU A 755 3.34 -14.96 18.58
CA LEU A 755 3.58 -15.95 19.63
C LEU A 755 4.90 -15.70 20.38
N LEU A 756 5.93 -15.13 19.76
CA LEU A 756 7.14 -14.66 20.45
C LEU A 756 6.85 -13.56 21.47
N VAL A 757 6.00 -12.60 21.10
CA VAL A 757 5.57 -11.54 22.03
C VAL A 757 4.74 -12.13 23.17
N VAL A 758 3.83 -13.04 22.87
CA VAL A 758 3.02 -13.77 23.86
C VAL A 758 3.90 -14.48 24.87
N GLN A 759 4.89 -15.26 24.40
CA GLN A 759 5.84 -15.96 25.27
C GLN A 759 6.58 -14.99 26.19
N ALA A 760 7.10 -13.90 25.63
CA ALA A 760 7.87 -12.90 26.40
C ALA A 760 6.98 -12.17 27.43
N LEU A 761 5.71 -11.89 27.11
CA LEU A 761 4.76 -11.29 28.06
C LEU A 761 4.42 -12.24 29.21
N ILE A 762 4.28 -13.56 28.94
CA ILE A 762 4.07 -14.58 29.97
C ILE A 762 5.30 -14.66 30.89
N GLU A 763 6.50 -14.70 30.35
CA GLU A 763 7.76 -14.73 31.11
C GLU A 763 7.95 -13.47 31.97
N ALA A 764 7.47 -12.31 31.48
CA ALA A 764 7.49 -11.05 32.19
C ALA A 764 6.30 -10.88 33.16
N GLU A 765 5.43 -11.88 33.33
CA GLU A 765 4.23 -11.87 34.20
C GLU A 765 3.30 -10.69 33.87
N LYS A 766 3.13 -10.34 32.58
CA LYS A 766 2.27 -9.25 32.11
C LYS A 766 0.89 -9.74 31.75
N ASP A 767 -0.14 -8.95 32.07
CA ASP A 767 -1.53 -9.17 31.70
C ASP A 767 -1.79 -8.61 30.30
N PHE A 768 -2.32 -9.44 29.39
CA PHE A 768 -2.66 -9.09 28.01
C PHE A 768 -3.82 -9.94 27.49
N ASP A 769 -4.44 -9.48 26.39
CA ASP A 769 -5.49 -10.23 25.70
C ASP A 769 -4.94 -10.78 24.36
N LEU A 770 -5.37 -11.99 24.00
CA LEU A 770 -4.99 -12.66 22.76
C LEU A 770 -6.23 -13.12 21.99
N LEU A 771 -6.27 -12.81 20.69
CA LEU A 771 -7.26 -13.32 19.76
C LEU A 771 -6.57 -14.05 18.61
N LEU A 772 -6.75 -15.36 18.53
CA LEU A 772 -6.33 -16.15 17.37
C LEU A 772 -7.54 -16.44 16.49
N LEU A 773 -7.39 -16.27 15.19
CA LEU A 773 -8.41 -16.56 14.17
C LEU A 773 -7.94 -17.78 13.38
N PRO A 774 -8.49 -18.99 13.64
CA PRO A 774 -7.92 -20.25 13.15
C PRO A 774 -7.85 -20.35 11.62
N ASP A 775 -8.87 -19.84 10.91
CA ASP A 775 -9.01 -19.99 9.46
C ASP A 775 -8.67 -18.70 8.69
N ALA A 776 -8.16 -17.67 9.38
CA ALA A 776 -7.88 -16.39 8.75
C ALA A 776 -6.42 -16.30 8.32
N GLY A 777 -6.20 -15.79 7.08
CA GLY A 777 -4.93 -15.32 6.59
C GLY A 777 -4.67 -13.87 7.02
N HIS A 778 -3.72 -13.19 6.32
CA HIS A 778 -3.28 -11.83 6.67
C HIS A 778 -4.39 -10.76 6.63
N GLY A 779 -5.41 -10.93 5.78
CA GLY A 779 -6.43 -9.92 5.49
C GLY A 779 -7.53 -9.71 6.56
N PHE A 780 -7.50 -10.35 7.72
CA PHE A 780 -8.60 -10.32 8.71
C PHE A 780 -8.87 -8.95 9.36
N GLY A 781 -7.99 -7.98 9.20
CA GLY A 781 -8.02 -6.67 9.88
C GLY A 781 -9.35 -5.90 9.75
N ASN A 782 -10.10 -6.13 8.67
CA ASN A 782 -11.41 -5.53 8.40
C ASN A 782 -12.59 -6.51 8.59
N SER A 783 -12.36 -7.74 9.07
CA SER A 783 -13.44 -8.69 9.32
C SER A 783 -14.39 -8.19 10.41
N ARG A 784 -15.68 -8.45 10.26
CA ARG A 784 -16.74 -8.04 11.21
C ARG A 784 -16.42 -8.36 12.65
N TYR A 785 -15.95 -9.57 12.88
CA TYR A 785 -15.67 -10.06 14.23
C TYR A 785 -14.51 -9.28 14.88
N PHE A 786 -13.39 -9.14 14.16
CA PHE A 786 -12.23 -8.42 14.68
C PHE A 786 -12.49 -6.92 14.84
N MET A 787 -13.19 -6.31 13.87
CA MET A 787 -13.58 -4.89 13.93
C MET A 787 -14.41 -4.60 15.19
N LYS A 788 -15.48 -5.41 15.44
CA LYS A 788 -16.29 -5.27 16.67
C LYS A 788 -15.44 -5.49 17.92
N LYS A 789 -14.59 -6.52 17.93
CA LYS A 789 -13.71 -6.83 19.06
C LYS A 789 -12.79 -5.64 19.39
N ARG A 790 -12.21 -4.98 18.39
CA ARG A 790 -11.39 -3.78 18.53
C ARG A 790 -12.18 -2.60 19.07
N TRP A 791 -13.38 -2.31 18.55
CA TRP A 791 -14.26 -1.25 19.03
C TRP A 791 -14.62 -1.46 20.51
N ASP A 792 -15.09 -2.66 20.85
CA ASP A 792 -15.45 -3.04 22.20
C ASP A 792 -14.26 -2.96 23.18
N TYR A 793 -13.05 -3.25 22.68
CA TYR A 793 -11.83 -3.19 23.49
C TYR A 793 -11.49 -1.75 23.86
N PHE A 794 -11.54 -0.83 22.91
CA PHE A 794 -11.32 0.60 23.20
C PHE A 794 -12.42 1.19 24.07
N LEU A 795 -13.67 0.82 23.86
CA LEU A 795 -14.75 1.27 24.74
C LEU A 795 -14.52 0.84 26.19
N ARG A 796 -14.20 -0.42 26.39
CA ARG A 796 -14.04 -0.98 27.75
C ARG A 796 -12.79 -0.43 28.44
N HIS A 797 -11.67 -0.42 27.77
CA HIS A 797 -10.38 -0.18 28.40
C HIS A 797 -9.87 1.26 28.27
N LEU A 798 -10.26 2.02 27.22
CA LEU A 798 -9.85 3.41 27.04
C LEU A 798 -10.95 4.39 27.43
N ALA A 799 -12.15 4.23 26.89
CA ALA A 799 -13.28 5.08 27.23
C ALA A 799 -13.87 4.76 28.62
N GLN A 800 -13.61 3.56 29.17
CA GLN A 800 -14.20 3.05 30.42
C GLN A 800 -15.74 3.03 30.35
N ARG A 801 -16.27 2.53 29.22
CA ARG A 801 -17.69 2.38 28.90
C ARG A 801 -18.00 0.94 28.53
N GLU A 802 -19.20 0.47 28.89
CA GLU A 802 -19.61 -0.88 28.50
C GLU A 802 -20.02 -0.91 27.03
N PRO A 803 -19.48 -1.85 26.23
CA PRO A 803 -19.90 -2.11 24.85
C PRO A 803 -21.33 -2.63 24.77
N VAL A 804 -21.98 -2.42 23.62
CA VAL A 804 -23.30 -2.99 23.33
C VAL A 804 -23.15 -4.48 22.96
N ALA A 805 -23.52 -5.36 23.85
CA ALA A 805 -23.31 -6.82 23.72
C ALA A 805 -24.07 -7.42 22.53
N ASP A 806 -25.30 -6.99 22.30
CA ASP A 806 -26.23 -7.61 21.30
C ASP A 806 -26.07 -7.04 19.90
N PHE A 807 -25.13 -6.10 19.66
CA PHE A 807 -24.89 -5.58 18.32
C PHE A 807 -24.35 -6.67 17.40
N ARG A 808 -24.89 -6.70 16.19
CA ARG A 808 -24.42 -7.52 15.07
C ARG A 808 -24.38 -6.66 13.81
N PHE A 809 -23.30 -6.76 13.03
CA PHE A 809 -23.22 -6.13 11.72
C PHE A 809 -24.26 -6.69 10.75
N ALA A 810 -24.70 -5.90 9.80
CA ALA A 810 -25.50 -6.35 8.67
C ALA A 810 -24.71 -7.33 7.78
N ALA A 811 -25.42 -8.10 6.95
CA ALA A 811 -24.80 -9.17 6.15
C ALA A 811 -23.83 -8.65 5.08
N ASN A 812 -24.03 -7.41 4.57
CA ASN A 812 -23.18 -6.76 3.56
C ASN A 812 -21.83 -6.26 4.09
N ILE A 813 -21.58 -6.27 5.39
CA ILE A 813 -20.27 -5.94 5.97
C ILE A 813 -19.41 -7.20 5.95
N PRO A 814 -18.18 -7.18 5.39
CA PRO A 814 -17.30 -8.34 5.22
C PRO A 814 -16.80 -8.97 6.52
#